data_3d7acb9fae814624285bfe1980ace19f
#
_entry.id   3d7acb9fae814624285bfe1980ace19f
#
_cell.length_a   1.000
_cell.length_b   1.000
_cell.length_c   1.000
_cell.angle_alpha   90.00
_cell.angle_beta   90.00
_cell.angle_gamma   90.00
#
_symmetry.space_group_name_H-M   'P 1'
#
loop_
_entity.id
_entity.type
_entity.pdbx_description
1 polymer ?
#
loop_
_entity_poly.entity_id
_entity_poly.type
_entity_poly.pdbx_seq_one_letter_code
_entity_poly.pdbx_strand_id
1 'polypeptide(L)'
;MSKAKISLAGVSKSYISENEVTQALHKINLDFYFGEFVAITGESGGGKSTLLNVIGGMTGYDDGEMYVDGEPTFQYDDADWEEYRRRKVGYIFQDYSLIGHYTVLDNIVSGLFAMGKSKEEAENLAMTYIEKVGLKGYETHPANELSSGQKQRLSIARALAKQTGVILADEPTGNLDSETGLSIVKLLKEISKECLVIMVTHNYEQAEPYVTRKIRLHEGIIISDIQVRESEENKSDEKAGTADTGEVVSKSVSTEKHNKKETAESDGETKYTDTWYAKFFVMLNLETQRAKAMLFTLFLIVVSAVSFVLIGELNLKSDDICTKNYDGLAFARQSDKRISVKKKNGKKITADDIKQIKKIRYVENVDSCDYANDINYYIIEDRDYEMQYGMQITQREIQGSATPAFLKDDKFMLSTDCITKDDLKKGELPKKMDEVVMYSDDDKLIGKEMDCYFSAYNIWDGDDYIKCTVKVTGILKKKTTQVYFTKELCNMLSMNLDSSEFRLLYDYDVSMGDYKAKRKFIPVINNELKGNEVTLSKNLNGDYPGDGKHKLRIQKLDENGKADGDYVEEEMEVLSKKNEDSRNFMEVSREFFYKYYSPKYLQASVYIANYAKTDYILKKLEKSGYYAVSTYRAGATSKSDTKEQQRLVIIGICTAGLVVMFIAGFLILRAMMTLNVKEYIVFRFIGMKKGVLRRINYIELAIYCVIAMVVALVLAFILRLAGVGFITDITWYYRFGTYICFVLYNILLCAVTAMGFNHYVKRRFHQ
;
A
#
# COMPACT_ATOMS: atom_id res chain seq x y z
N MET A 1 -9.46 -10.01 -68.35
CA MET A 1 -9.86 -8.90 -67.48
C MET A 1 -9.15 -9.12 -66.15
N SER A 2 -8.34 -8.19 -65.69
CA SER A 2 -7.73 -8.26 -64.38
C SER A 2 -8.80 -8.30 -63.27
N LYS A 3 -8.59 -9.11 -62.24
CA LYS A 3 -9.52 -9.22 -61.12
C LYS A 3 -9.49 -7.93 -60.29
N ALA A 4 -10.64 -7.35 -59.99
CA ALA A 4 -10.69 -6.14 -59.17
C ALA A 4 -10.04 -6.40 -57.79
N LYS A 5 -9.24 -5.43 -57.34
CA LYS A 5 -8.59 -5.46 -56.02
C LYS A 5 -9.59 -5.19 -54.89
N ILE A 6 -10.51 -4.20 -55.16
CA ILE A 6 -11.65 -3.90 -54.30
C ILE A 6 -12.85 -3.69 -55.21
N SER A 7 -14.01 -4.27 -54.87
CA SER A 7 -15.27 -4.09 -55.57
C SER A 7 -16.34 -3.74 -54.55
N LEU A 8 -17.16 -2.75 -54.87
CA LEU A 8 -18.32 -2.31 -54.11
C LEU A 8 -19.57 -2.55 -54.95
N ALA A 9 -20.52 -3.33 -54.43
CA ALA A 9 -21.78 -3.67 -55.08
C ALA A 9 -22.95 -3.15 -54.24
N GLY A 10 -23.51 -2.02 -54.63
CA GLY A 10 -24.67 -1.41 -53.98
C GLY A 10 -24.43 -0.91 -52.57
N VAL A 11 -23.19 -0.58 -52.21
CA VAL A 11 -22.82 -0.22 -50.83
C VAL A 11 -23.46 1.08 -50.39
N SER A 12 -24.14 1.02 -49.21
CA SER A 12 -24.81 2.17 -48.59
C SER A 12 -24.31 2.34 -47.12
N LYS A 13 -24.28 3.61 -46.66
CA LYS A 13 -23.90 3.96 -45.29
C LYS A 13 -24.72 5.11 -44.76
N SER A 14 -25.28 4.92 -43.54
CA SER A 14 -26.03 5.96 -42.84
C SER A 14 -25.41 6.18 -41.43
N TYR A 15 -25.49 7.41 -40.96
CA TYR A 15 -25.14 7.79 -39.60
C TYR A 15 -26.40 8.23 -38.85
N ILE A 16 -26.58 7.73 -37.66
CA ILE A 16 -27.72 8.05 -36.80
C ILE A 16 -27.22 8.96 -35.67
N SER A 17 -27.68 10.20 -35.65
CA SER A 17 -27.55 11.10 -34.52
C SER A 17 -28.85 11.13 -33.70
N GLU A 18 -28.86 11.77 -32.51
CA GLU A 18 -29.98 11.72 -31.57
C GLU A 18 -31.35 12.10 -32.20
N ASN A 19 -31.38 12.90 -33.28
CA ASN A 19 -32.63 13.36 -33.92
C ASN A 19 -32.64 13.24 -35.45
N GLU A 20 -31.61 12.70 -36.11
CA GLU A 20 -31.50 12.72 -37.55
C GLU A 20 -30.75 11.50 -38.09
N VAL A 21 -31.24 10.96 -39.21
CA VAL A 21 -30.57 9.88 -39.96
C VAL A 21 -30.01 10.53 -41.24
N THR A 22 -28.69 10.60 -41.32
CA THR A 22 -28.01 11.13 -42.51
C THR A 22 -27.43 9.96 -43.28
N GLN A 23 -27.93 9.74 -44.51
CA GLN A 23 -27.37 8.74 -45.38
C GLN A 23 -26.18 9.34 -46.15
N ALA A 24 -24.99 8.84 -45.82
CA ALA A 24 -23.73 9.37 -46.35
C ALA A 24 -23.27 8.71 -47.65
N LEU A 25 -23.74 7.47 -47.94
CA LEU A 25 -23.48 6.76 -49.19
C LEU A 25 -24.77 6.06 -49.68
N HIS A 26 -25.05 6.17 -50.99
CA HIS A 26 -26.25 5.65 -51.63
C HIS A 26 -25.88 4.67 -52.73
N LYS A 27 -26.00 3.35 -52.48
CA LYS A 27 -25.84 2.25 -53.44
C LYS A 27 -24.62 2.42 -54.36
N ILE A 28 -23.44 2.61 -53.79
CA ILE A 28 -22.19 2.78 -54.50
C ILE A 28 -21.79 1.49 -55.21
N ASN A 29 -21.50 1.59 -56.51
CA ASN A 29 -20.97 0.52 -57.36
C ASN A 29 -19.65 1.00 -57.97
N LEU A 30 -18.52 0.38 -57.58
CA LEU A 30 -17.17 0.73 -58.02
C LEU A 30 -16.27 -0.48 -58.01
N ASP A 31 -15.45 -0.62 -59.04
CA ASP A 31 -14.36 -1.60 -59.09
C ASP A 31 -13.02 -0.89 -59.19
N PHE A 32 -12.08 -1.26 -58.38
CA PHE A 32 -10.73 -0.70 -58.30
C PHE A 32 -9.68 -1.76 -58.66
N TYR A 33 -8.69 -1.39 -59.46
CA TYR A 33 -7.71 -2.32 -59.99
C TYR A 33 -6.30 -1.98 -59.53
N PHE A 34 -5.40 -2.98 -59.56
CA PHE A 34 -3.99 -2.80 -59.28
C PHE A 34 -3.36 -1.82 -60.29
N GLY A 35 -2.45 -0.94 -59.82
CA GLY A 35 -1.76 0.04 -60.69
C GLY A 35 -2.56 1.31 -60.96
N GLU A 36 -3.83 1.42 -60.52
CA GLU A 36 -4.61 2.66 -60.62
C GLU A 36 -4.16 3.70 -59.57
N PHE A 37 -4.13 4.96 -60.01
CA PHE A 37 -4.13 6.14 -59.15
C PHE A 37 -5.46 6.88 -59.31
N VAL A 38 -6.37 6.63 -58.36
CA VAL A 38 -7.75 7.13 -58.43
C VAL A 38 -7.88 8.40 -57.57
N ALA A 39 -8.43 9.48 -58.17
CA ALA A 39 -8.82 10.67 -57.42
C ALA A 39 -10.32 10.70 -57.20
N ILE A 40 -10.79 10.72 -55.96
CA ILE A 40 -12.19 10.94 -55.59
C ILE A 40 -12.36 12.42 -55.25
N THR A 41 -13.24 13.10 -55.98
CA THR A 41 -13.50 14.54 -55.89
C THR A 41 -14.96 14.82 -55.54
N GLY A 42 -15.29 16.00 -55.06
CA GLY A 42 -16.66 16.43 -54.74
C GLY A 42 -16.69 17.44 -53.62
N GLU A 43 -17.87 17.97 -53.31
CA GLU A 43 -18.07 18.99 -52.28
C GLU A 43 -17.78 18.47 -50.86
N SER A 44 -17.54 19.40 -49.92
CA SER A 44 -17.39 19.04 -48.49
C SER A 44 -18.71 18.45 -47.99
N GLY A 45 -18.65 17.37 -47.20
CA GLY A 45 -19.83 16.64 -46.73
C GLY A 45 -20.44 15.67 -47.75
N GLY A 46 -19.95 15.62 -49.00
CA GLY A 46 -20.49 14.73 -50.06
C GLY A 46 -20.22 13.22 -49.92
N GLY A 47 -19.74 12.73 -48.74
CA GLY A 47 -19.54 11.29 -48.46
C GLY A 47 -18.15 10.73 -48.82
N LYS A 48 -17.19 11.56 -49.30
CA LYS A 48 -15.86 11.11 -49.78
C LYS A 48 -15.05 10.37 -48.70
N SER A 49 -14.87 10.98 -47.54
CA SER A 49 -14.14 10.35 -46.41
C SER A 49 -14.89 9.15 -45.85
N THR A 50 -16.24 9.16 -45.88
CA THR A 50 -17.05 7.99 -45.54
C THR A 50 -16.77 6.82 -46.47
N LEU A 51 -16.73 7.07 -47.79
CA LEU A 51 -16.39 6.06 -48.78
C LEU A 51 -14.99 5.48 -48.53
N LEU A 52 -14.01 6.36 -48.28
CA LEU A 52 -12.65 5.94 -47.99
C LEU A 52 -12.55 5.12 -46.69
N ASN A 53 -13.34 5.51 -45.67
CA ASN A 53 -13.39 4.78 -44.39
C ASN A 53 -14.07 3.41 -44.53
N VAL A 54 -15.09 3.28 -45.35
CA VAL A 54 -15.73 1.99 -45.67
C VAL A 54 -14.70 1.08 -46.37
N ILE A 55 -14.07 1.59 -47.45
CA ILE A 55 -13.02 0.85 -48.18
C ILE A 55 -11.87 0.45 -47.24
N GLY A 56 -11.48 1.34 -46.32
CA GLY A 56 -10.41 1.08 -45.36
C GLY A 56 -10.80 0.15 -44.20
N GLY A 57 -12.06 -0.27 -44.09
CA GLY A 57 -12.58 -1.07 -43.00
C GLY A 57 -12.53 -0.33 -41.65
N MET A 58 -12.59 1.01 -41.67
CA MET A 58 -12.63 1.85 -40.45
C MET A 58 -14.06 1.95 -39.93
N THR A 59 -15.03 1.94 -40.80
CA THR A 59 -16.47 1.89 -40.51
C THR A 59 -17.14 0.81 -41.37
N GLY A 60 -18.14 0.12 -40.79
CA GLY A 60 -18.95 -0.84 -41.57
C GLY A 60 -19.92 -0.15 -42.51
N TYR A 61 -20.36 -0.85 -43.55
CA TYR A 61 -21.47 -0.46 -44.41
C TYR A 61 -22.78 -1.08 -43.90
N ASP A 62 -23.92 -0.49 -44.29
CA ASP A 62 -25.23 -0.89 -43.77
C ASP A 62 -26.00 -1.77 -44.77
N ASP A 63 -25.77 -1.61 -46.12
CA ASP A 63 -26.38 -2.38 -47.17
C ASP A 63 -25.41 -2.55 -48.33
N GLY A 64 -25.67 -3.54 -49.20
CA GLY A 64 -24.76 -3.92 -50.28
C GLY A 64 -23.64 -4.87 -49.86
N GLU A 65 -22.64 -5.00 -50.73
CA GLU A 65 -21.50 -5.92 -50.44
C GLU A 65 -20.17 -5.30 -50.93
N MET A 66 -19.15 -5.47 -50.14
CA MET A 66 -17.78 -5.15 -50.50
C MET A 66 -16.97 -6.43 -50.68
N TYR A 67 -16.21 -6.51 -51.77
CA TYR A 67 -15.31 -7.62 -52.06
C TYR A 67 -13.88 -7.13 -52.02
N VAL A 68 -13.00 -7.92 -51.39
CA VAL A 68 -11.56 -7.68 -51.34
C VAL A 68 -10.84 -8.87 -51.99
N ASP A 69 -10.02 -8.62 -53.00
CA ASP A 69 -9.40 -9.69 -53.80
C ASP A 69 -10.45 -10.71 -54.35
N GLY A 70 -11.74 -10.28 -54.47
CA GLY A 70 -12.87 -11.09 -54.89
C GLY A 70 -13.54 -11.94 -53.81
N GLU A 71 -13.14 -11.79 -52.56
CA GLU A 71 -13.75 -12.42 -51.38
C GLU A 71 -14.73 -11.44 -50.72
N PRO A 72 -15.98 -11.84 -50.39
CA PRO A 72 -16.98 -10.97 -49.79
C PRO A 72 -16.65 -10.68 -48.31
N THR A 73 -16.98 -9.46 -47.84
CA THR A 73 -16.66 -9.02 -46.49
C THR A 73 -17.82 -9.06 -45.51
N PHE A 74 -19.05 -9.51 -45.93
CA PHE A 74 -20.22 -9.54 -45.06
C PHE A 74 -20.06 -10.46 -43.82
N GLN A 75 -19.13 -11.44 -43.85
CA GLN A 75 -18.84 -12.34 -42.75
C GLN A 75 -17.71 -11.83 -41.84
N TYR A 76 -17.09 -10.69 -42.15
CA TYR A 76 -15.99 -10.18 -41.39
C TYR A 76 -16.42 -9.81 -39.97
N ASP A 77 -15.79 -10.40 -38.96
CA ASP A 77 -15.88 -9.96 -37.60
C ASP A 77 -14.87 -8.84 -37.29
N ASP A 78 -14.83 -8.41 -36.04
CA ASP A 78 -13.86 -7.41 -35.56
C ASP A 78 -12.40 -7.83 -35.80
N ALA A 79 -12.07 -9.12 -35.72
CA ALA A 79 -10.72 -9.64 -35.91
C ALA A 79 -10.32 -9.67 -37.37
N ASP A 80 -11.29 -10.01 -38.27
CA ASP A 80 -11.08 -9.99 -39.72
C ASP A 80 -10.82 -8.58 -40.20
N TRP A 81 -11.60 -7.58 -39.71
CA TRP A 81 -11.37 -6.17 -39.99
C TRP A 81 -10.03 -5.66 -39.44
N GLU A 82 -9.55 -6.17 -38.27
CA GLU A 82 -8.21 -5.88 -37.75
C GLU A 82 -7.12 -6.45 -38.68
N GLU A 83 -7.32 -7.69 -39.18
CA GLU A 83 -6.40 -8.34 -40.11
C GLU A 83 -6.37 -7.60 -41.44
N TYR A 84 -7.55 -7.19 -41.99
CA TYR A 84 -7.67 -6.42 -43.19
C TYR A 84 -6.87 -5.10 -43.09
N ARG A 85 -7.13 -4.29 -42.07
CA ARG A 85 -6.37 -3.05 -41.84
C ARG A 85 -4.88 -3.29 -41.67
N ARG A 86 -4.51 -4.41 -41.07
CA ARG A 86 -3.12 -4.75 -40.80
C ARG A 86 -2.37 -5.14 -42.08
N ARG A 87 -2.96 -6.01 -42.91
CA ARG A 87 -2.24 -6.66 -44.02
C ARG A 87 -2.60 -6.15 -45.40
N LYS A 88 -3.78 -5.58 -45.58
CA LYS A 88 -4.29 -5.25 -46.94
C LYS A 88 -4.26 -3.77 -47.24
N VAL A 89 -4.34 -2.89 -46.24
CA VAL A 89 -4.53 -1.44 -46.42
C VAL A 89 -3.48 -0.63 -45.68
N GLY A 90 -2.84 0.30 -46.38
CA GLY A 90 -2.10 1.43 -45.83
C GLY A 90 -2.97 2.67 -45.86
N TYR A 91 -3.14 3.37 -44.73
CA TYR A 91 -3.98 4.55 -44.64
C TYR A 91 -3.17 5.80 -44.31
N ILE A 92 -3.37 6.86 -45.11
CA ILE A 92 -2.78 8.20 -44.92
C ILE A 92 -3.94 9.13 -44.55
N PHE A 93 -3.95 9.61 -43.30
CA PHE A 93 -5.02 10.41 -42.73
C PHE A 93 -4.81 11.91 -42.95
N GLN A 94 -5.90 12.65 -43.02
CA GLN A 94 -5.91 14.10 -43.18
C GLN A 94 -5.20 14.82 -42.02
N ASP A 95 -5.36 14.34 -40.79
CA ASP A 95 -4.73 14.86 -39.58
C ASP A 95 -3.38 14.18 -39.26
N TYR A 96 -2.80 13.47 -40.24
CA TYR A 96 -1.58 12.63 -40.12
C TYR A 96 -1.73 11.43 -39.23
N SER A 97 -2.56 11.50 -38.18
CA SER A 97 -2.76 10.46 -37.12
C SER A 97 -1.46 9.84 -36.64
N LEU A 98 -0.48 10.69 -36.29
CA LEU A 98 0.81 10.29 -35.77
C LEU A 98 0.77 10.26 -34.22
N ILE A 99 1.61 9.41 -33.64
CA ILE A 99 1.86 9.43 -32.21
C ILE A 99 2.95 10.49 -31.94
N GLY A 100 2.53 11.66 -31.47
CA GLY A 100 3.33 12.88 -31.47
C GLY A 100 4.65 12.78 -30.68
N HIS A 101 4.66 12.05 -29.56
CA HIS A 101 5.84 11.87 -28.70
C HIS A 101 6.75 10.70 -29.15
N TYR A 102 6.31 9.91 -30.16
CA TYR A 102 7.16 8.90 -30.78
C TYR A 102 8.09 9.53 -31.80
N THR A 103 9.25 8.95 -31.97
CA THR A 103 10.18 9.37 -33.01
C THR A 103 9.62 9.04 -34.41
N VAL A 104 10.25 9.58 -35.44
CA VAL A 104 9.97 9.22 -36.84
C VAL A 104 10.07 7.71 -37.02
N LEU A 105 11.17 7.13 -36.51
CA LEU A 105 11.40 5.68 -36.57
C LEU A 105 10.30 4.90 -35.84
N ASP A 106 9.97 5.27 -34.59
CA ASP A 106 8.98 4.55 -33.76
C ASP A 106 7.58 4.59 -34.36
N ASN A 107 7.18 5.70 -34.99
CA ASN A 107 5.90 5.79 -35.69
C ASN A 107 5.77 4.78 -36.84
N ILE A 108 6.85 4.51 -37.57
CA ILE A 108 6.84 3.52 -38.67
C ILE A 108 6.94 2.10 -38.09
N VAL A 109 7.88 1.87 -37.18
CA VAL A 109 8.08 0.57 -36.54
C VAL A 109 6.82 0.07 -35.84
N SER A 110 6.02 0.97 -35.25
CA SER A 110 4.75 0.60 -34.61
C SER A 110 3.78 -0.10 -35.58
N GLY A 111 3.70 0.34 -36.81
CA GLY A 111 2.91 -0.29 -37.88
C GLY A 111 3.43 -1.67 -38.26
N LEU A 112 4.73 -1.82 -38.33
CA LEU A 112 5.41 -3.08 -38.66
C LEU A 112 5.29 -4.12 -37.55
N PHE A 113 5.35 -3.68 -36.30
CA PHE A 113 5.06 -4.56 -35.15
C PHE A 113 3.62 -5.04 -35.12
N ALA A 114 2.67 -4.20 -35.53
CA ALA A 114 1.28 -4.64 -35.70
C ALA A 114 1.19 -5.79 -36.71
N MET A 115 2.06 -5.83 -37.73
CA MET A 115 2.14 -6.91 -38.73
C MET A 115 2.89 -8.16 -38.23
N GLY A 116 3.52 -8.12 -37.06
CA GLY A 116 4.28 -9.24 -36.48
C GLY A 116 5.74 -9.31 -36.94
N LYS A 117 6.29 -8.22 -37.50
CA LYS A 117 7.71 -8.16 -37.91
C LYS A 117 8.64 -8.17 -36.70
N SER A 118 9.81 -8.75 -36.84
CA SER A 118 10.86 -8.69 -35.83
C SER A 118 11.38 -7.26 -35.65
N LYS A 119 12.04 -6.98 -34.53
CA LYS A 119 12.58 -5.64 -34.26
C LYS A 119 13.59 -5.22 -35.35
N GLU A 120 14.52 -6.08 -35.66
CA GLU A 120 15.59 -5.81 -36.67
C GLU A 120 15.00 -5.60 -38.07
N GLU A 121 14.04 -6.43 -38.46
CA GLU A 121 13.36 -6.31 -39.75
C GLU A 121 12.52 -5.01 -39.82
N ALA A 122 11.82 -4.66 -38.75
CA ALA A 122 11.02 -3.45 -38.68
C ALA A 122 11.88 -2.19 -38.73
N GLU A 123 12.99 -2.14 -38.01
CA GLU A 123 13.91 -1.00 -38.04
C GLU A 123 14.57 -0.84 -39.43
N ASN A 124 15.01 -1.92 -40.07
CA ASN A 124 15.59 -1.87 -41.39
C ASN A 124 14.59 -1.39 -42.46
N LEU A 125 13.37 -1.92 -42.43
CA LEU A 125 12.32 -1.46 -43.33
C LEU A 125 11.95 0.01 -43.06
N ALA A 126 11.81 0.42 -41.81
CA ALA A 126 11.52 1.80 -41.47
C ALA A 126 12.59 2.76 -41.99
N MET A 127 13.88 2.43 -41.83
CA MET A 127 14.98 3.24 -42.35
C MET A 127 14.93 3.39 -43.88
N THR A 128 14.60 2.31 -44.60
CA THR A 128 14.46 2.32 -46.04
C THR A 128 13.32 3.32 -46.48
N TYR A 129 12.18 3.29 -45.79
CA TYR A 129 11.07 4.17 -46.17
C TYR A 129 11.25 5.61 -45.66
N ILE A 130 11.98 5.84 -44.56
CA ILE A 130 12.42 7.17 -44.12
C ILE A 130 13.25 7.84 -45.21
N GLU A 131 14.20 7.11 -45.80
CA GLU A 131 15.03 7.64 -46.90
C GLU A 131 14.18 7.87 -48.18
N LYS A 132 13.29 6.91 -48.55
CA LYS A 132 12.42 6.99 -49.72
C LYS A 132 11.52 8.24 -49.71
N VAL A 133 11.05 8.67 -48.51
CA VAL A 133 10.20 9.88 -48.41
C VAL A 133 10.99 11.16 -48.14
N GLY A 134 12.34 11.11 -48.08
CA GLY A 134 13.20 12.26 -47.86
C GLY A 134 13.22 12.78 -46.42
N LEU A 135 13.12 11.88 -45.45
CA LEU A 135 13.21 12.19 -44.00
C LEU A 135 14.53 11.68 -43.38
N LYS A 136 15.55 11.39 -44.21
CA LYS A 136 16.87 11.01 -43.72
C LYS A 136 17.47 12.06 -42.80
N GLY A 137 17.95 11.65 -41.61
CA GLY A 137 18.48 12.56 -40.56
C GLY A 137 17.45 13.00 -39.52
N TYR A 138 16.16 12.63 -39.70
CA TYR A 138 15.08 12.91 -38.74
C TYR A 138 14.64 11.69 -37.93
N GLU A 139 15.33 10.56 -38.03
CA GLU A 139 14.93 9.25 -37.50
C GLU A 139 14.57 9.32 -36.01
N THR A 140 15.37 10.04 -35.22
CA THR A 140 15.23 10.17 -33.77
C THR A 140 14.41 11.39 -33.32
N HIS A 141 13.94 12.24 -34.26
CA HIS A 141 13.15 13.40 -33.92
C HIS A 141 11.73 12.97 -33.55
N PRO A 142 11.14 13.53 -32.47
CA PRO A 142 9.73 13.32 -32.15
C PRO A 142 8.81 13.87 -33.24
N ALA A 143 7.73 13.16 -33.56
CA ALA A 143 6.82 13.55 -34.64
C ALA A 143 6.12 14.91 -34.38
N ASN A 144 5.94 15.34 -33.15
CA ASN A 144 5.38 16.66 -32.82
C ASN A 144 6.28 17.83 -33.21
N GLU A 145 7.59 17.64 -33.34
CA GLU A 145 8.57 18.66 -33.70
C GLU A 145 8.72 18.84 -35.22
N LEU A 146 8.12 17.96 -36.02
CA LEU A 146 8.17 18.02 -37.48
C LEU A 146 7.26 19.11 -38.05
N SER A 147 7.66 19.68 -39.19
CA SER A 147 6.79 20.52 -39.98
C SER A 147 5.59 19.74 -40.56
N SER A 148 4.52 20.45 -41.03
CA SER A 148 3.35 19.80 -41.62
C SER A 148 3.70 18.91 -42.83
N GLY A 149 4.59 19.34 -43.70
CA GLY A 149 5.07 18.55 -44.85
C GLY A 149 5.89 17.32 -44.41
N GLN A 150 6.72 17.44 -43.37
CA GLN A 150 7.46 16.32 -42.80
C GLN A 150 6.53 15.31 -42.11
N LYS A 151 5.51 15.78 -41.37
CA LYS A 151 4.46 14.92 -40.79
C LYS A 151 3.69 14.14 -41.87
N GLN A 152 3.37 14.78 -42.96
CA GLN A 152 2.72 14.09 -44.07
C GLN A 152 3.63 13.03 -44.68
N ARG A 153 4.90 13.35 -44.94
CA ARG A 153 5.89 12.36 -45.44
C ARG A 153 6.06 11.19 -44.48
N LEU A 154 6.05 11.44 -43.15
CA LEU A 154 6.08 10.39 -42.15
C LEU A 154 4.83 9.50 -42.18
N SER A 155 3.63 10.10 -42.34
CA SER A 155 2.38 9.36 -42.47
C SER A 155 2.41 8.44 -43.70
N ILE A 156 2.95 8.95 -44.79
CA ILE A 156 3.14 8.17 -46.04
C ILE A 156 4.15 7.05 -45.83
N ALA A 157 5.32 7.33 -45.22
CA ALA A 157 6.31 6.31 -44.94
C ALA A 157 5.75 5.16 -44.09
N ARG A 158 4.94 5.50 -43.07
CA ARG A 158 4.26 4.51 -42.21
C ARG A 158 3.28 3.64 -42.98
N ALA A 159 2.52 4.24 -43.92
CA ALA A 159 1.58 3.49 -44.74
C ALA A 159 2.34 2.56 -45.71
N LEU A 160 3.40 3.06 -46.36
CA LEU A 160 4.21 2.32 -47.33
C LEU A 160 5.02 1.19 -46.72
N ALA A 161 5.57 1.39 -45.53
CA ALA A 161 6.39 0.39 -44.84
C ALA A 161 5.60 -0.91 -44.59
N LYS A 162 4.28 -0.84 -44.55
CA LYS A 162 3.40 -2.01 -44.46
C LYS A 162 3.41 -2.87 -45.70
N GLN A 163 3.86 -2.35 -46.85
CA GLN A 163 3.89 -3.05 -48.16
C GLN A 163 2.54 -3.68 -48.53
N THR A 164 1.45 -2.91 -48.36
CA THR A 164 0.10 -3.36 -48.66
C THR A 164 -0.28 -3.10 -50.12
N GLY A 165 -1.18 -3.92 -50.64
CA GLY A 165 -1.62 -3.79 -52.04
C GLY A 165 -2.56 -2.61 -52.30
N VAL A 166 -3.01 -1.89 -51.27
CA VAL A 166 -3.92 -0.75 -51.34
C VAL A 166 -3.42 0.37 -50.44
N ILE A 167 -3.33 1.59 -50.97
CA ILE A 167 -3.06 2.82 -50.24
C ILE A 167 -4.27 3.74 -50.33
N LEU A 168 -4.82 4.15 -49.21
CA LEU A 168 -5.89 5.10 -49.06
C LEU A 168 -5.36 6.41 -48.53
N ALA A 169 -5.64 7.53 -49.18
CA ALA A 169 -5.15 8.84 -48.76
C ALA A 169 -6.32 9.84 -48.67
N ASP A 170 -6.63 10.32 -47.48
CA ASP A 170 -7.66 11.31 -47.22
C ASP A 170 -7.03 12.71 -47.16
N GLU A 171 -7.28 13.53 -48.19
CA GLU A 171 -6.77 14.89 -48.37
C GLU A 171 -5.26 15.07 -48.08
N PRO A 172 -4.37 14.26 -48.70
CA PRO A 172 -2.95 14.20 -48.32
C PRO A 172 -2.18 15.52 -48.59
N THR A 173 -2.79 16.49 -49.29
CA THR A 173 -2.18 17.78 -49.63
C THR A 173 -2.90 19.00 -48.99
N GLY A 174 -4.01 18.78 -48.26
CA GLY A 174 -4.91 19.84 -47.81
C GLY A 174 -4.30 20.89 -46.88
N ASN A 175 -3.30 20.51 -46.08
CA ASN A 175 -2.63 21.36 -45.10
C ASN A 175 -1.20 21.76 -45.53
N LEU A 176 -0.88 21.66 -46.83
CA LEU A 176 0.46 21.88 -47.35
C LEU A 176 0.49 23.07 -48.31
N ASP A 177 1.63 23.70 -48.45
CA ASP A 177 1.89 24.65 -49.54
C ASP A 177 1.92 23.93 -50.89
N SER A 178 1.74 24.69 -51.99
CA SER A 178 1.58 24.12 -53.30
C SER A 178 2.76 23.29 -53.79
N GLU A 179 3.99 23.65 -53.41
CA GLU A 179 5.21 22.95 -53.81
C GLU A 179 5.34 21.62 -53.08
N THR A 180 5.17 21.66 -51.77
CA THR A 180 5.18 20.46 -50.93
C THR A 180 4.03 19.51 -51.33
N GLY A 181 2.81 20.02 -51.56
CA GLY A 181 1.67 19.24 -52.02
C GLY A 181 1.95 18.54 -53.35
N LEU A 182 2.52 19.23 -54.33
CA LEU A 182 2.91 18.63 -55.62
C LEU A 182 3.95 17.51 -55.43
N SER A 183 4.91 17.68 -54.52
CA SER A 183 5.90 16.64 -54.23
C SER A 183 5.25 15.36 -53.68
N ILE A 184 4.20 15.51 -52.85
CA ILE A 184 3.44 14.39 -52.27
C ILE A 184 2.63 13.66 -53.37
N VAL A 185 1.96 14.40 -54.28
CA VAL A 185 1.20 13.80 -55.42
C VAL A 185 2.15 13.01 -56.33
N LYS A 186 3.34 13.53 -56.62
CA LYS A 186 4.36 12.83 -57.39
C LYS A 186 4.78 11.54 -56.74
N LEU A 187 5.02 11.59 -55.39
CA LEU A 187 5.37 10.39 -54.62
C LEU A 187 4.24 9.36 -54.68
N LEU A 188 2.97 9.75 -54.52
CA LEU A 188 1.83 8.84 -54.64
C LEU A 188 1.68 8.25 -56.04
N LYS A 189 2.01 9.00 -57.08
CA LYS A 189 2.04 8.48 -58.48
C LYS A 189 3.13 7.40 -58.64
N GLU A 190 4.32 7.61 -58.12
CA GLU A 190 5.36 6.57 -58.16
C GLU A 190 4.93 5.29 -57.42
N ILE A 191 4.28 5.43 -56.27
CA ILE A 191 3.75 4.35 -55.49
C ILE A 191 2.64 3.58 -56.23
N SER A 192 1.80 4.29 -57.00
CA SER A 192 0.69 3.65 -57.73
C SER A 192 1.15 2.63 -58.79
N LYS A 193 2.42 2.61 -59.13
CA LYS A 193 3.00 1.54 -59.97
C LYS A 193 3.08 0.17 -59.30
N GLU A 194 3.16 0.19 -57.96
CA GLU A 194 3.37 -1.01 -57.14
C GLU A 194 2.11 -1.43 -56.33
N CYS A 195 1.03 -0.59 -56.32
CA CYS A 195 -0.22 -0.86 -55.62
C CYS A 195 -1.37 -0.02 -56.18
N LEU A 196 -2.61 -0.27 -55.72
CA LEU A 196 -3.75 0.60 -55.90
C LEU A 196 -3.66 1.81 -54.97
N VAL A 197 -3.74 3.04 -55.51
CA VAL A 197 -3.81 4.28 -54.74
C VAL A 197 -5.17 4.96 -54.94
N ILE A 198 -5.90 5.17 -53.86
CA ILE A 198 -7.18 5.92 -53.86
C ILE A 198 -6.98 7.17 -53.01
N MET A 199 -7.10 8.34 -53.62
CA MET A 199 -6.90 9.64 -52.98
C MET A 199 -8.19 10.45 -53.02
N VAL A 200 -8.64 10.92 -51.86
CA VAL A 200 -9.66 11.97 -51.74
C VAL A 200 -8.96 13.32 -51.81
N THR A 201 -9.43 14.25 -52.62
CA THR A 201 -8.85 15.60 -52.69
C THR A 201 -9.88 16.66 -53.06
N HIS A 202 -9.75 17.84 -52.49
CA HIS A 202 -10.43 19.06 -52.89
C HIS A 202 -9.67 19.83 -53.97
N ASN A 203 -8.36 19.63 -54.11
CA ASN A 203 -7.49 20.27 -55.08
C ASN A 203 -7.17 19.29 -56.23
N TYR A 204 -8.17 19.07 -57.10
CA TYR A 204 -7.99 18.15 -58.23
C TYR A 204 -6.97 18.65 -59.22
N GLU A 205 -6.89 19.96 -59.48
CA GLU A 205 -5.98 20.56 -60.46
C GLU A 205 -4.52 20.17 -60.21
N GLN A 206 -4.11 20.06 -58.98
CA GLN A 206 -2.78 19.63 -58.61
C GLN A 206 -2.55 18.14 -58.87
N ALA A 207 -3.57 17.31 -58.75
CA ALA A 207 -3.52 15.86 -58.95
C ALA A 207 -3.72 15.41 -60.37
N GLU A 208 -4.45 16.17 -61.15
CA GLU A 208 -4.87 15.86 -62.52
C GLU A 208 -3.73 15.37 -63.44
N PRO A 209 -2.52 15.94 -63.44
CA PRO A 209 -1.43 15.47 -64.28
C PRO A 209 -0.95 14.05 -63.97
N TYR A 210 -1.30 13.49 -62.80
CA TYR A 210 -0.72 12.28 -62.23
C TYR A 210 -1.71 11.11 -62.09
N VAL A 211 -3.02 11.41 -61.97
CA VAL A 211 -4.04 10.39 -61.73
C VAL A 211 -4.39 9.63 -63.03
N THR A 212 -4.78 8.35 -62.87
CA THR A 212 -5.26 7.52 -63.98
C THR A 212 -6.78 7.56 -64.09
N ARG A 213 -7.51 7.80 -63.00
CA ARG A 213 -8.98 7.75 -62.95
C ARG A 213 -9.52 8.83 -62.01
N LYS A 214 -10.61 9.47 -62.41
CA LYS A 214 -11.32 10.50 -61.66
C LYS A 214 -12.74 10.04 -61.36
N ILE A 215 -13.08 9.99 -60.06
CA ILE A 215 -14.43 9.71 -59.60
C ILE A 215 -14.98 10.97 -58.93
N ARG A 216 -16.19 11.41 -59.33
CA ARG A 216 -16.88 12.53 -58.71
C ARG A 216 -18.04 12.04 -57.87
N LEU A 217 -18.01 12.36 -56.57
CA LEU A 217 -19.04 12.03 -55.59
C LEU A 217 -19.79 13.31 -55.20
N HIS A 218 -21.12 13.24 -55.16
CA HIS A 218 -21.98 14.33 -54.71
C HIS A 218 -23.14 13.73 -53.91
N GLU A 219 -23.37 14.23 -52.70
CA GLU A 219 -24.42 13.74 -51.80
C GLU A 219 -24.47 12.20 -51.67
N GLY A 220 -23.32 11.56 -51.57
CA GLY A 220 -23.22 10.09 -51.42
C GLY A 220 -23.51 9.30 -52.69
N ILE A 221 -23.61 9.94 -53.87
CA ILE A 221 -23.89 9.30 -55.17
C ILE A 221 -22.72 9.56 -56.12
N ILE A 222 -22.35 8.57 -56.97
CA ILE A 222 -21.36 8.73 -58.03
C ILE A 222 -21.99 9.48 -59.21
N ILE A 223 -21.46 10.66 -59.47
CA ILE A 223 -21.92 11.48 -60.56
C ILE A 223 -21.17 11.21 -61.90
N SER A 224 -19.86 10.92 -61.77
CA SER A 224 -19.04 10.56 -62.94
C SER A 224 -17.87 9.67 -62.48
N ASP A 225 -17.48 8.78 -63.38
CA ASP A 225 -16.35 7.89 -63.28
C ASP A 225 -15.63 7.89 -64.65
N ILE A 226 -14.46 8.50 -64.72
CA ILE A 226 -13.74 8.79 -65.92
C ILE A 226 -12.34 8.28 -65.89
N GLN A 227 -11.97 7.42 -66.86
CA GLN A 227 -10.60 7.03 -67.09
C GLN A 227 -9.83 8.18 -67.71
N VAL A 228 -8.83 8.72 -67.03
CA VAL A 228 -8.06 9.89 -67.51
C VAL A 228 -6.82 9.43 -68.29
N ARG A 229 -6.23 8.32 -67.92
CA ARG A 229 -5.03 7.71 -68.54
C ARG A 229 -5.06 6.21 -68.37
N GLU A 230 -4.41 5.48 -69.28
CA GLU A 230 -4.21 4.03 -69.11
C GLU A 230 -3.31 3.72 -67.93
N SER A 231 -3.69 2.72 -67.17
CA SER A 231 -2.81 2.16 -66.10
C SER A 231 -1.63 1.40 -66.71
N GLU A 232 -0.49 1.36 -66.06
CA GLU A 232 0.73 0.72 -66.63
C GLU A 232 0.55 -0.79 -66.87
N GLU A 233 -0.42 -1.45 -66.22
CA GLU A 233 -0.73 -2.87 -66.43
C GLU A 233 -1.30 -3.15 -67.86
N ASN A 234 -2.07 -2.24 -68.46
CA ASN A 234 -2.60 -2.38 -69.82
C ASN A 234 -1.51 -2.28 -70.91
N LYS A 235 -0.34 -1.75 -70.60
CA LYS A 235 0.80 -1.68 -71.54
C LYS A 235 1.61 -2.97 -71.62
N SER A 236 1.50 -3.87 -70.64
CA SER A 236 2.18 -5.16 -70.65
C SER A 236 1.42 -6.22 -71.45
N ASP A 237 0.08 -6.15 -71.50
CA ASP A 237 -0.75 -7.11 -72.20
C ASP A 237 -0.79 -6.90 -73.76
N GLU A 238 -0.58 -5.67 -74.22
CA GLU A 238 -0.52 -5.39 -75.69
C GLU A 238 0.79 -5.87 -76.36
N LYS A 239 1.84 -6.15 -75.59
CA LYS A 239 3.12 -6.68 -76.11
C LYS A 239 3.24 -8.20 -76.11
N ALA A 240 2.26 -8.92 -75.56
CA ALA A 240 2.30 -10.40 -75.45
C ALA A 240 1.35 -11.11 -76.45
N GLY A 241 0.78 -10.42 -77.39
CA GLY A 241 -0.18 -10.97 -78.35
C GLY A 241 0.40 -11.24 -79.74
N THR A 242 1.35 -12.15 -79.91
CA THR A 242 1.58 -12.95 -81.15
C THR A 242 2.55 -14.05 -80.88
N ALA A 243 2.05 -15.27 -80.69
CA ALA A 243 2.54 -16.55 -81.21
C ALA A 243 1.99 -17.72 -80.38
N ASP A 244 1.17 -18.41 -81.03
CA ASP A 244 1.13 -19.82 -81.38
C ASP A 244 0.43 -20.82 -80.44
N THR A 245 -0.43 -21.55 -81.15
CA THR A 245 -1.32 -22.66 -80.79
C THR A 245 -0.62 -23.84 -80.13
N GLY A 246 -1.34 -24.50 -79.20
CA GLY A 246 -0.93 -25.84 -78.74
C GLY A 246 -1.73 -26.40 -77.55
N GLU A 247 -2.78 -27.13 -77.86
CA GLU A 247 -3.36 -28.32 -77.17
C GLU A 247 -3.91 -28.27 -75.76
N VAL A 248 -5.18 -28.57 -75.71
CA VAL A 248 -6.11 -28.92 -74.65
C VAL A 248 -5.74 -30.26 -74.01
N VAL A 249 -5.64 -30.34 -72.71
CA VAL A 249 -5.94 -31.53 -71.91
C VAL A 249 -6.79 -31.21 -70.72
N SER A 250 -8.05 -31.61 -70.79
CA SER A 250 -9.00 -31.65 -69.72
C SER A 250 -8.64 -32.71 -68.68
N LYS A 251 -8.64 -32.37 -67.40
CA LYS A 251 -8.88 -33.34 -66.34
C LYS A 251 -9.83 -32.81 -65.29
N SER A 252 -10.88 -33.59 -65.16
CA SER A 252 -12.00 -33.52 -64.22
C SER A 252 -11.57 -33.39 -62.76
N VAL A 253 -12.21 -32.49 -62.02
CA VAL A 253 -12.07 -32.36 -60.55
C VAL A 253 -13.22 -33.04 -59.89
N SER A 254 -12.93 -34.04 -59.09
CA SER A 254 -13.81 -34.68 -58.14
C SER A 254 -13.93 -33.87 -56.86
N THR A 255 -15.15 -33.71 -56.45
CA THR A 255 -15.59 -33.05 -55.21
C THR A 255 -15.11 -33.84 -53.99
N GLU A 256 -14.26 -33.28 -53.18
CA GLU A 256 -14.02 -33.80 -51.82
C GLU A 256 -14.27 -32.68 -50.80
N LYS A 257 -15.16 -33.03 -49.86
CA LYS A 257 -15.39 -32.26 -48.64
C LYS A 257 -14.15 -32.27 -47.80
N HIS A 258 -13.55 -31.12 -47.56
CA HIS A 258 -12.44 -31.04 -46.56
C HIS A 258 -12.92 -30.40 -45.30
N ASN A 259 -12.81 -31.20 -44.21
CA ASN A 259 -12.77 -30.80 -42.83
C ASN A 259 -11.66 -29.77 -42.63
N LYS A 260 -12.04 -28.61 -42.05
CA LYS A 260 -11.08 -27.65 -41.51
C LYS A 260 -10.28 -28.32 -40.37
N LYS A 261 -9.08 -28.76 -40.66
CA LYS A 261 -7.99 -28.87 -39.71
C LYS A 261 -6.81 -28.10 -40.32
N GLU A 262 -6.43 -27.09 -39.59
CA GLU A 262 -5.34 -26.19 -39.89
C GLU A 262 -4.06 -26.94 -40.22
N THR A 263 -3.50 -26.67 -41.37
CA THR A 263 -2.05 -26.71 -41.56
C THR A 263 -1.59 -25.30 -41.86
N ALA A 264 -1.21 -24.60 -40.83
CA ALA A 264 -0.41 -23.40 -40.94
C ALA A 264 0.95 -23.84 -41.50
N GLU A 265 1.20 -23.53 -42.77
CA GLU A 265 2.58 -23.50 -43.27
C GLU A 265 3.31 -22.40 -42.50
N SER A 266 4.31 -22.81 -41.76
CA SER A 266 5.24 -22.01 -41.00
C SER A 266 6.16 -21.22 -41.91
N ASP A 267 5.77 -20.03 -42.28
CA ASP A 267 6.70 -18.97 -42.58
C ASP A 267 7.24 -18.45 -41.21
N GLY A 268 8.53 -18.57 -41.04
CA GLY A 268 9.39 -18.19 -39.93
C GLY A 268 8.66 -17.71 -38.68
N GLU A 269 8.39 -18.62 -37.72
CA GLU A 269 7.79 -18.31 -36.44
C GLU A 269 8.45 -17.08 -35.82
N THR A 270 7.72 -16.01 -35.74
CA THR A 270 8.15 -14.78 -35.09
C THR A 270 8.45 -15.09 -33.63
N LYS A 271 9.72 -14.97 -33.26
CA LYS A 271 10.30 -15.12 -31.92
C LYS A 271 9.64 -14.22 -30.86
N TYR A 272 8.66 -13.42 -31.25
CA TYR A 272 8.05 -12.35 -30.46
C TYR A 272 6.55 -12.59 -30.28
N THR A 273 6.13 -12.68 -29.00
CA THR A 273 4.72 -12.84 -28.60
C THR A 273 4.01 -11.49 -28.50
N ASP A 274 2.67 -11.48 -28.55
CA ASP A 274 1.84 -10.28 -28.30
C ASP A 274 2.22 -9.60 -26.98
N THR A 275 2.70 -10.36 -25.98
CA THR A 275 3.14 -9.84 -24.69
C THR A 275 4.46 -9.09 -24.82
N TRP A 276 5.36 -9.51 -25.68
CA TRP A 276 6.61 -8.82 -25.96
C TRP A 276 6.37 -7.45 -26.58
N TYR A 277 5.49 -7.38 -27.60
CA TYR A 277 5.11 -6.10 -28.21
C TYR A 277 4.47 -5.16 -27.19
N ALA A 278 3.57 -5.67 -26.34
CA ALA A 278 2.95 -4.86 -25.28
C ALA A 278 4.01 -4.29 -24.30
N LYS A 279 4.98 -5.10 -23.88
CA LYS A 279 6.09 -4.63 -23.02
C LYS A 279 6.94 -3.56 -23.71
N PHE A 280 7.25 -3.76 -24.99
CA PHE A 280 8.01 -2.79 -25.77
C PHE A 280 7.31 -1.42 -25.80
N PHE A 281 6.01 -1.38 -26.13
CA PHE A 281 5.26 -0.12 -26.16
C PHE A 281 5.12 0.53 -24.79
N VAL A 282 4.99 -0.26 -23.73
CA VAL A 282 4.98 0.29 -22.35
C VAL A 282 6.33 0.93 -22.02
N MET A 283 7.43 0.29 -22.34
CA MET A 283 8.76 0.89 -22.12
C MET A 283 8.94 2.17 -22.94
N LEU A 284 8.51 2.17 -24.19
CA LEU A 284 8.59 3.33 -25.06
C LEU A 284 7.74 4.50 -24.52
N ASN A 285 6.51 4.23 -24.05
CA ASN A 285 5.65 5.22 -23.39
C ASN A 285 6.30 5.78 -22.10
N LEU A 286 6.90 4.93 -21.26
CA LEU A 286 7.59 5.37 -20.06
C LEU A 286 8.79 6.27 -20.38
N GLU A 287 9.51 5.98 -21.46
CA GLU A 287 10.68 6.72 -21.89
C GLU A 287 10.30 8.08 -22.52
N THR A 288 9.29 8.09 -23.36
CA THR A 288 8.88 9.27 -24.14
C THR A 288 7.94 10.20 -23.37
N GLN A 289 7.13 9.67 -22.43
CA GLN A 289 6.15 10.43 -21.64
C GLN A 289 6.50 10.50 -20.15
N ARG A 290 7.76 10.79 -19.80
CA ARG A 290 8.28 10.80 -18.42
C ARG A 290 7.43 11.65 -17.45
N ALA A 291 7.04 12.85 -17.85
CA ALA A 291 6.25 13.74 -17.00
C ALA A 291 4.88 13.14 -16.64
N LYS A 292 4.23 12.48 -17.60
CA LYS A 292 2.97 11.79 -17.39
C LYS A 292 3.15 10.56 -16.51
N ALA A 293 4.17 9.74 -16.77
CA ALA A 293 4.50 8.58 -15.95
C ALA A 293 4.77 8.99 -14.49
N MET A 294 5.51 10.08 -14.27
CA MET A 294 5.72 10.66 -12.93
C MET A 294 4.40 11.07 -12.28
N LEU A 295 3.50 11.73 -13.00
CA LEU A 295 2.21 12.18 -12.47
C LEU A 295 1.32 11.00 -12.04
N PHE A 296 1.23 9.96 -12.88
CA PHE A 296 0.51 8.72 -12.54
C PHE A 296 1.10 8.04 -11.31
N THR A 297 2.43 7.91 -11.28
CA THR A 297 3.14 7.27 -10.17
C THR A 297 2.95 8.07 -8.88
N LEU A 298 3.10 9.39 -8.92
CA LEU A 298 2.92 10.27 -7.76
C LEU A 298 1.49 10.17 -7.21
N PHE A 299 0.49 10.20 -8.08
CA PHE A 299 -0.90 10.05 -7.67
C PHE A 299 -1.15 8.68 -7.01
N LEU A 300 -0.65 7.59 -7.60
CA LEU A 300 -0.79 6.25 -7.02
C LEU A 300 -0.01 6.09 -5.71
N ILE A 301 1.13 6.77 -5.53
CA ILE A 301 1.85 6.82 -4.25
C ILE A 301 0.95 7.43 -3.17
N VAL A 302 0.28 8.54 -3.45
CA VAL A 302 -0.64 9.18 -2.49
C VAL A 302 -1.79 8.23 -2.15
N VAL A 303 -2.43 7.62 -3.15
CA VAL A 303 -3.53 6.66 -2.94
C VAL A 303 -3.05 5.46 -2.12
N SER A 304 -1.87 4.91 -2.46
CA SER A 304 -1.28 3.77 -1.72
C SER A 304 -0.93 4.16 -0.28
N ALA A 305 -0.35 5.33 -0.05
CA ALA A 305 -0.01 5.80 1.29
C ALA A 305 -1.26 6.01 2.16
N VAL A 306 -2.30 6.64 1.62
CA VAL A 306 -3.57 6.84 2.32
C VAL A 306 -4.28 5.51 2.59
N SER A 307 -4.33 4.60 1.62
CA SER A 307 -4.92 3.27 1.82
C SER A 307 -4.15 2.45 2.85
N PHE A 308 -2.81 2.56 2.88
CA PHE A 308 -1.98 1.95 3.92
C PHE A 308 -2.38 2.47 5.30
N VAL A 309 -2.48 3.78 5.47
CA VAL A 309 -2.88 4.40 6.74
C VAL A 309 -4.29 3.97 7.14
N LEU A 310 -5.29 4.04 6.25
CA LEU A 310 -6.68 3.69 6.56
C LEU A 310 -6.85 2.21 6.94
N ILE A 311 -6.18 1.31 6.24
CA ILE A 311 -6.22 -0.14 6.55
C ILE A 311 -5.54 -0.43 7.89
N GLY A 312 -4.44 0.26 8.19
CA GLY A 312 -3.75 0.15 9.47
C GLY A 312 -4.57 0.72 10.63
N GLU A 313 -5.18 1.88 10.43
CA GLU A 313 -6.04 2.54 11.41
C GLU A 313 -7.31 1.72 11.72
N LEU A 314 -7.88 1.06 10.72
CA LEU A 314 -9.00 0.14 10.92
C LEU A 314 -8.67 -0.95 11.94
N ASN A 315 -7.46 -1.54 11.87
CA ASN A 315 -7.01 -2.55 12.80
C ASN A 315 -6.66 -1.96 14.18
N LEU A 316 -5.94 -0.83 14.20
CA LEU A 316 -5.56 -0.11 15.41
C LEU A 316 -6.80 0.27 16.23
N LYS A 317 -7.75 0.97 15.63
CA LYS A 317 -8.97 1.43 16.34
C LYS A 317 -9.91 0.29 16.71
N SER A 318 -9.97 -0.75 15.91
CA SER A 318 -10.74 -1.95 16.27
C SER A 318 -10.24 -2.59 17.56
N ASP A 319 -8.92 -2.64 17.76
CA ASP A 319 -8.32 -3.16 19.01
C ASP A 319 -8.39 -2.12 20.15
N ASP A 320 -8.13 -0.85 19.87
CA ASP A 320 -8.04 0.23 20.85
C ASP A 320 -9.37 0.45 21.60
N ILE A 321 -10.50 0.47 20.89
CA ILE A 321 -11.83 0.61 21.48
C ILE A 321 -12.20 -0.57 22.36
N CYS A 322 -11.72 -1.77 22.02
CA CYS A 322 -11.96 -2.94 22.86
C CYS A 322 -11.17 -2.89 24.19
N THR A 323 -10.14 -2.06 24.29
CA THR A 323 -9.14 -2.14 25.35
C THR A 323 -8.99 -0.85 26.18
N LYS A 324 -9.17 0.34 25.64
CA LYS A 324 -8.82 1.60 26.31
C LYS A 324 -9.88 2.24 27.19
N ASN A 325 -11.12 1.82 27.15
CA ASN A 325 -12.18 2.40 28.00
C ASN A 325 -12.55 1.47 29.13
N TYR A 326 -11.71 1.41 30.12
CA TYR A 326 -11.86 0.54 31.25
C TYR A 326 -12.35 1.35 32.47
N ASP A 327 -13.55 1.03 32.98
CA ASP A 327 -14.13 1.70 34.15
C ASP A 327 -13.82 0.97 35.49
N GLY A 328 -13.02 -0.09 35.43
CA GLY A 328 -12.62 -0.81 36.64
C GLY A 328 -11.41 -0.16 37.29
N LEU A 329 -11.60 0.44 38.47
CA LEU A 329 -10.54 1.09 39.26
C LEU A 329 -9.34 0.17 39.53
N ALA A 330 -9.55 -1.14 39.60
CA ALA A 330 -8.53 -2.13 39.92
C ALA A 330 -7.42 -2.29 38.86
N PHE A 331 -7.70 -2.03 37.56
CA PHE A 331 -6.76 -2.26 36.48
C PHE A 331 -6.52 -1.03 35.62
N ALA A 332 -7.18 0.09 35.92
CA ALA A 332 -7.11 1.32 35.11
C ALA A 332 -5.70 1.95 35.06
N ARG A 333 -4.82 1.55 35.93
CA ARG A 333 -3.42 2.05 36.05
C ARG A 333 -2.37 1.05 35.58
N GLN A 334 -2.78 -0.11 35.04
CA GLN A 334 -1.80 -1.10 34.58
C GLN A 334 -1.35 -0.85 33.16
N SER A 335 -0.10 -1.13 32.90
CA SER A 335 0.44 -1.03 31.54
C SER A 335 -0.26 -2.00 30.59
N ASP A 336 -0.69 -1.52 29.43
CA ASP A 336 -1.23 -2.33 28.34
C ASP A 336 -0.20 -3.34 27.79
N LYS A 337 1.08 -3.14 28.11
CA LYS A 337 2.21 -3.96 27.69
C LYS A 337 2.56 -5.05 28.68
N ARG A 338 1.95 -5.11 29.86
CA ARG A 338 2.26 -6.09 30.91
C ARG A 338 1.48 -7.39 30.70
N ILE A 339 2.21 -8.50 30.79
CA ILE A 339 1.69 -9.87 30.84
C ILE A 339 2.23 -10.55 32.07
N SER A 340 1.36 -10.93 32.99
CA SER A 340 1.78 -11.74 34.16
C SER A 340 1.86 -13.22 33.76
N VAL A 341 2.95 -13.87 34.14
CA VAL A 341 3.23 -15.28 33.82
C VAL A 341 3.46 -16.12 35.06
N LYS A 342 2.98 -17.37 35.03
CA LYS A 342 3.16 -18.38 36.03
C LYS A 342 3.47 -19.71 35.36
N LYS A 343 4.37 -20.55 36.00
CA LYS A 343 4.60 -21.91 35.46
C LYS A 343 3.36 -22.79 35.62
N LYS A 344 3.05 -23.60 34.62
CA LYS A 344 1.94 -24.57 34.67
C LYS A 344 2.10 -25.63 35.75
N ASN A 345 3.34 -25.94 36.11
CA ASN A 345 3.67 -26.91 37.16
C ASN A 345 3.70 -26.32 38.58
N GLY A 346 3.36 -25.06 38.76
CA GLY A 346 3.34 -24.37 40.06
C GLY A 346 4.70 -24.06 40.67
N LYS A 347 5.82 -24.42 40.00
CA LYS A 347 7.16 -24.17 40.53
C LYS A 347 7.55 -22.68 40.39
N LYS A 348 8.52 -22.26 41.24
CA LYS A 348 9.09 -20.91 41.19
C LYS A 348 9.72 -20.60 39.84
N ILE A 349 9.62 -19.35 39.39
CA ILE A 349 10.31 -18.85 38.20
C ILE A 349 11.79 -18.66 38.53
N THR A 350 12.65 -19.23 37.70
CA THR A 350 14.11 -19.19 37.88
C THR A 350 14.76 -18.15 36.98
N ALA A 351 16.01 -17.80 37.22
CA ALA A 351 16.77 -16.90 36.34
C ALA A 351 16.89 -17.45 34.91
N ASP A 352 16.89 -18.76 34.72
CA ASP A 352 16.92 -19.39 33.39
C ASP A 352 15.59 -19.25 32.69
N ASP A 353 14.47 -19.33 33.41
CA ASP A 353 13.14 -19.02 32.83
C ASP A 353 13.07 -17.59 32.31
N ILE A 354 13.57 -16.63 33.13
CA ILE A 354 13.63 -15.22 32.76
C ILE A 354 14.44 -15.04 31.47
N LYS A 355 15.62 -15.69 31.38
CA LYS A 355 16.45 -15.65 30.17
C LYS A 355 15.75 -16.25 28.93
N GLN A 356 15.00 -17.34 29.12
CA GLN A 356 14.23 -17.97 28.03
C GLN A 356 13.08 -17.07 27.56
N ILE A 357 12.34 -16.46 28.48
CA ILE A 357 11.25 -15.56 28.18
C ILE A 357 11.78 -14.31 27.45
N LYS A 358 12.90 -13.73 27.89
CA LYS A 358 13.55 -12.57 27.21
C LYS A 358 13.95 -12.86 25.75
N LYS A 359 14.19 -14.11 25.38
CA LYS A 359 14.48 -14.49 23.97
C LYS A 359 13.27 -14.50 23.06
N ILE A 360 12.06 -14.43 23.58
CA ILE A 360 10.86 -14.40 22.78
C ILE A 360 10.80 -13.05 22.03
N ARG A 361 10.63 -13.11 20.71
CA ARG A 361 10.55 -11.91 19.88
C ARG A 361 9.45 -10.99 20.39
N TYR A 362 9.73 -9.68 20.48
CA TYR A 362 8.87 -8.62 20.99
C TYR A 362 8.69 -8.57 22.51
N VAL A 363 9.42 -9.36 23.29
CA VAL A 363 9.58 -9.16 24.72
C VAL A 363 10.71 -8.15 24.92
N GLU A 364 10.42 -7.06 25.65
CA GLU A 364 11.42 -6.04 25.99
C GLU A 364 12.08 -6.33 27.31
N ASN A 365 11.26 -6.58 28.34
CA ASN A 365 11.73 -6.81 29.70
C ASN A 365 10.97 -7.93 30.39
N VAL A 366 11.58 -8.53 31.37
CA VAL A 366 10.98 -9.50 32.31
C VAL A 366 11.37 -9.14 33.71
N ASP A 367 10.39 -8.88 34.57
CA ASP A 367 10.59 -8.59 35.98
C ASP A 367 10.13 -9.76 36.84
N SER A 368 11.01 -10.26 37.71
CA SER A 368 10.68 -11.34 38.64
C SER A 368 9.84 -10.87 39.82
N CYS A 369 9.80 -9.57 40.09
CA CYS A 369 9.06 -8.97 41.19
C CYS A 369 7.65 -8.53 40.75
N ASP A 370 6.85 -9.46 40.19
CA ASP A 370 5.53 -9.16 39.62
C ASP A 370 4.62 -8.35 40.55
N TYR A 371 4.57 -8.66 41.82
CA TYR A 371 3.75 -7.94 42.80
C TYR A 371 4.20 -6.50 43.05
N ALA A 372 5.49 -6.20 42.95
CA ALA A 372 5.99 -4.82 43.04
C ALA A 372 5.54 -3.93 41.92
N ASN A 373 5.24 -4.51 40.77
CA ASN A 373 4.76 -3.77 39.60
C ASN A 373 3.34 -3.19 39.77
N ASP A 374 2.64 -3.55 40.83
CA ASP A 374 1.35 -2.99 41.22
C ASP A 374 1.46 -1.82 42.20
N ILE A 375 2.69 -1.47 42.61
CA ILE A 375 2.98 -0.39 43.54
C ILE A 375 3.25 0.90 42.74
N ASN A 376 2.50 1.96 43.06
CA ASN A 376 2.78 3.28 42.53
C ASN A 376 3.83 3.99 43.39
N TYR A 377 4.62 4.86 42.77
CA TYR A 377 5.59 5.67 43.44
C TYR A 377 5.59 7.12 42.98
N TYR A 378 6.03 8.03 43.88
CA TYR A 378 6.25 9.44 43.64
C TYR A 378 7.64 9.80 44.07
N ILE A 379 8.34 10.58 43.28
CA ILE A 379 9.66 11.12 43.63
C ILE A 379 9.54 12.63 43.71
N ILE A 380 9.96 13.21 44.82
CA ILE A 380 10.00 14.65 45.04
C ILE A 380 11.45 15.09 45.03
N GLU A 381 11.80 15.94 44.08
CA GLU A 381 13.15 16.45 43.88
C GLU A 381 13.49 17.61 44.81
N ASP A 382 12.48 18.36 45.30
CA ASP A 382 12.64 19.55 46.11
C ASP A 382 12.01 19.33 47.51
N ARG A 383 12.89 19.18 48.50
CA ARG A 383 12.48 18.98 49.89
C ARG A 383 11.83 20.20 50.53
N ASP A 384 12.15 21.42 50.06
CA ASP A 384 11.53 22.64 50.57
C ASP A 384 10.06 22.73 50.15
N TYR A 385 9.73 22.20 48.99
CA TYR A 385 8.35 22.07 48.55
C TYR A 385 7.58 21.05 49.38
N GLU A 386 8.22 19.98 49.81
CA GLU A 386 7.63 18.95 50.68
C GLU A 386 7.31 19.47 52.08
N MET A 387 8.19 20.25 52.72
CA MET A 387 7.97 20.83 54.07
C MET A 387 6.80 21.81 54.08
N GLN A 388 6.56 22.54 52.97
CA GLN A 388 5.55 23.56 52.89
C GLN A 388 4.16 22.99 52.49
N TYR A 389 4.09 21.91 51.73
CA TYR A 389 2.90 21.40 51.10
C TYR A 389 2.67 19.87 51.21
N GLY A 390 3.56 19.11 51.81
CA GLY A 390 3.65 17.63 51.74
C GLY A 390 2.31 16.90 52.07
N MET A 391 1.64 17.25 53.16
CA MET A 391 0.34 16.63 53.48
C MET A 391 -0.83 17.23 52.70
N GLN A 392 -0.77 18.52 52.33
CA GLN A 392 -1.84 19.19 51.59
C GLN A 392 -1.82 18.81 50.10
N ILE A 393 -0.68 18.50 49.54
CA ILE A 393 -0.58 18.06 48.14
C ILE A 393 -1.24 16.72 47.97
N THR A 394 -0.94 15.75 48.85
CA THR A 394 -1.53 14.40 48.78
C THR A 394 -3.07 14.47 48.94
N GLN A 395 -3.59 15.29 49.82
CA GLN A 395 -5.04 15.45 49.98
C GLN A 395 -5.71 16.25 48.87
N ARG A 396 -5.08 17.31 48.33
CA ARG A 396 -5.63 18.08 47.20
C ARG A 396 -5.61 17.29 45.89
N GLU A 397 -4.61 16.48 45.68
CA GLU A 397 -4.47 15.62 44.50
C GLU A 397 -5.47 14.46 44.55
N ILE A 398 -5.76 13.94 45.70
CA ILE A 398 -6.78 12.91 45.94
C ILE A 398 -8.20 13.46 45.83
N GLN A 399 -8.44 14.69 46.17
CA GLN A 399 -9.80 15.33 46.12
C GLN A 399 -10.19 15.92 44.74
N GLY A 400 -9.41 15.70 43.72
CA GLY A 400 -9.93 15.79 42.32
C GLY A 400 -9.98 17.15 41.68
N SER A 401 -9.17 18.13 42.09
CA SER A 401 -9.15 19.45 41.42
C SER A 401 -7.87 19.73 40.59
N ALA A 402 -6.86 18.90 40.66
CA ALA A 402 -5.74 18.89 39.71
C ALA A 402 -5.23 17.45 39.60
N THR A 403 -5.31 16.86 38.42
CA THR A 403 -4.59 15.59 38.13
C THR A 403 -3.11 15.91 38.25
N PRO A 404 -2.37 15.32 39.20
CA PRO A 404 -0.94 15.55 39.29
C PRO A 404 -0.29 15.15 37.97
N ALA A 405 0.67 15.91 37.52
CA ALA A 405 1.47 15.57 36.35
C ALA A 405 2.10 14.16 36.44
N PHE A 406 2.23 13.65 37.64
CA PHE A 406 2.80 12.35 38.00
C PHE A 406 1.87 11.15 37.78
N LEU A 407 0.55 11.35 37.72
CA LEU A 407 -0.43 10.27 37.48
C LEU A 407 -0.69 10.01 35.98
N LYS A 408 -0.15 10.83 35.09
CA LYS A 408 -0.42 10.72 33.65
C LYS A 408 0.41 9.65 32.95
N ASP A 409 1.52 9.24 33.53
CA ASP A 409 2.41 8.25 32.91
C ASP A 409 2.35 6.97 33.73
N ASP A 410 2.39 5.82 33.04
CA ASP A 410 2.42 4.45 33.60
C ASP A 410 3.64 4.23 34.51
N LYS A 411 3.70 4.95 35.65
CA LYS A 411 4.78 4.84 36.63
C LYS A 411 4.43 3.74 37.62
N PHE A 412 4.93 2.57 37.34
CA PHE A 412 4.89 1.43 38.25
C PHE A 412 6.31 1.01 38.61
N MET A 413 6.46 0.40 39.74
CA MET A 413 7.74 0.01 40.27
C MET A 413 8.36 -1.12 39.46
N LEU A 414 9.55 -0.94 38.92
CA LEU A 414 10.33 -1.95 38.22
C LEU A 414 11.60 -2.31 38.95
N SER A 415 11.95 -3.59 38.95
CA SER A 415 13.20 -4.03 39.52
C SER A 415 14.38 -3.88 38.54
N THR A 416 15.58 -3.88 39.06
CA THR A 416 16.82 -3.89 38.29
C THR A 416 17.01 -5.15 37.45
N ASP A 417 16.15 -6.18 37.57
CA ASP A 417 16.11 -7.31 36.63
C ASP A 417 15.81 -6.90 35.20
N CYS A 418 15.16 -5.73 35.02
CA CYS A 418 14.78 -5.19 33.71
C CYS A 418 15.91 -4.47 32.95
N ILE A 419 17.02 -4.15 33.64
CA ILE A 419 18.15 -3.40 33.09
C ILE A 419 19.48 -4.11 33.30
N THR A 420 20.47 -3.77 32.49
CA THR A 420 21.84 -4.25 32.57
C THR A 420 22.80 -3.07 32.63
N LYS A 421 24.07 -3.33 32.91
CA LYS A 421 25.11 -2.30 32.92
C LYS A 421 25.24 -1.60 31.56
N ASP A 422 24.89 -2.29 30.46
CA ASP A 422 24.95 -1.75 29.12
C ASP A 422 23.85 -0.70 28.83
N ASP A 423 22.80 -0.69 29.65
CA ASP A 423 21.71 0.31 29.52
C ASP A 423 22.06 1.65 30.19
N LEU A 424 23.16 1.69 30.98
CA LEU A 424 23.61 2.89 31.68
C LEU A 424 24.39 3.82 30.74
N LYS A 425 24.04 5.10 30.75
CA LYS A 425 24.84 6.20 30.16
C LYS A 425 26.02 6.50 31.06
N LYS A 426 25.81 6.51 32.42
CA LYS A 426 26.80 6.84 33.44
C LYS A 426 26.40 6.25 34.76
N GLY A 427 27.38 5.99 35.67
CA GLY A 427 27.15 5.45 36.99
C GLY A 427 27.20 3.94 37.07
N GLU A 428 26.61 3.38 38.14
CA GLU A 428 26.58 1.94 38.44
C GLU A 428 25.14 1.48 38.67
N LEU A 429 24.91 0.17 38.53
CA LEU A 429 23.66 -0.44 38.97
C LEU A 429 23.54 -0.39 40.52
N PRO A 430 22.31 -0.18 41.05
CA PRO A 430 22.06 -0.15 42.48
C PRO A 430 22.52 -1.41 43.16
N LYS A 431 23.14 -1.25 44.33
CA LYS A 431 23.62 -2.34 45.18
C LYS A 431 22.93 -2.35 46.53
N LYS A 432 22.58 -1.17 47.07
CA LYS A 432 21.88 -1.01 48.34
C LYS A 432 20.39 -0.77 48.09
N MET A 433 19.55 -1.11 49.04
CA MET A 433 18.10 -1.05 48.97
C MET A 433 17.58 0.36 48.59
N ASP A 434 18.25 1.38 49.11
CA ASP A 434 17.95 2.81 48.91
C ASP A 434 18.54 3.42 47.63
N GLU A 435 19.13 2.62 46.75
CA GLU A 435 19.73 3.08 45.51
C GLU A 435 18.79 2.85 44.30
N VAL A 436 18.80 3.80 43.35
CA VAL A 436 17.95 3.75 42.16
C VAL A 436 18.70 4.16 40.88
N VAL A 437 18.17 3.72 39.75
CA VAL A 437 18.61 4.15 38.42
C VAL A 437 17.43 4.77 37.68
N MET A 438 17.65 5.93 37.03
CA MET A 438 16.65 6.64 36.27
C MET A 438 17.25 7.29 35.03
N TYR A 439 16.41 7.80 34.15
CA TYR A 439 16.85 8.64 33.03
C TYR A 439 16.95 10.11 33.48
N SER A 440 18.03 10.76 33.11
CA SER A 440 18.16 12.23 33.22
C SER A 440 19.08 12.76 32.13
N ASP A 441 18.79 13.98 31.69
CA ASP A 441 19.69 14.75 30.82
C ASP A 441 20.82 15.41 31.65
N ASP A 442 20.62 15.59 32.96
CA ASP A 442 21.60 16.14 33.89
C ASP A 442 22.41 15.05 34.60
N ASP A 443 23.67 14.94 34.24
CA ASP A 443 24.61 13.96 34.86
C ASP A 443 24.95 14.28 36.33
N LYS A 444 24.62 15.47 36.84
CA LYS A 444 24.84 15.86 38.24
C LYS A 444 23.83 15.19 39.17
N LEU A 445 22.82 14.52 38.64
CA LEU A 445 21.83 13.81 39.43
C LEU A 445 22.44 12.58 40.16
N ILE A 446 23.58 12.05 39.68
CA ILE A 446 24.27 10.93 40.32
C ILE A 446 24.77 11.37 41.70
N GLY A 447 24.40 10.59 42.71
CA GLY A 447 24.72 10.86 44.12
C GLY A 447 23.71 11.70 44.87
N LYS A 448 22.72 12.30 44.17
CA LYS A 448 21.64 13.08 44.78
C LYS A 448 20.67 12.13 45.52
N GLU A 449 20.25 12.51 46.68
CA GLU A 449 19.18 11.86 47.45
C GLU A 449 17.86 12.56 47.20
N MET A 450 16.81 11.75 47.05
CA MET A 450 15.44 12.23 46.78
C MET A 450 14.47 11.43 47.64
N ASP A 451 13.39 12.06 48.06
CA ASP A 451 12.35 11.37 48.81
C ASP A 451 11.36 10.71 47.82
N CYS A 452 11.18 9.41 48.03
CA CYS A 452 10.30 8.57 47.26
C CYS A 452 9.15 8.05 48.12
N TYR A 453 7.94 8.17 47.64
CA TYR A 453 6.73 7.72 48.31
C TYR A 453 6.12 6.56 47.53
N PHE A 454 5.88 5.46 48.22
CA PHE A 454 5.26 4.25 47.65
C PHE A 454 3.86 4.08 48.23
N SER A 455 2.89 3.92 47.33
CA SER A 455 1.48 3.73 47.67
C SER A 455 1.01 2.37 47.17
N ALA A 456 0.54 1.54 48.07
CA ALA A 456 -0.24 0.38 47.73
C ALA A 456 -1.66 0.83 47.29
N TYR A 457 -2.33 0.02 46.57
CA TYR A 457 -3.55 0.13 45.74
C TYR A 457 -4.71 1.03 46.23
N ASN A 458 -4.83 1.42 47.47
CA ASN A 458 -5.95 2.19 48.00
C ASN A 458 -5.56 3.64 48.32
N ILE A 459 -5.55 4.49 47.31
CA ILE A 459 -5.36 5.94 47.44
C ILE A 459 -6.49 6.60 48.27
N TRP A 460 -7.61 5.90 48.45
CA TRP A 460 -8.81 6.45 49.13
C TRP A 460 -8.75 6.43 50.66
N ASP A 461 -7.87 5.60 51.26
CA ASP A 461 -7.70 5.53 52.72
C ASP A 461 -6.52 6.40 53.22
N GLY A 462 -6.24 7.47 52.58
CA GLY A 462 -5.54 8.71 52.96
C GLY A 462 -4.12 8.60 53.59
N ASP A 463 -3.76 7.56 54.29
CA ASP A 463 -2.60 7.55 55.17
C ASP A 463 -1.54 6.42 54.94
N ASP A 464 -1.74 5.53 53.96
CA ASP A 464 -0.89 4.37 53.78
C ASP A 464 0.14 4.55 52.64
N TYR A 465 1.06 5.46 52.78
CA TYR A 465 2.25 5.50 51.94
C TYR A 465 3.53 5.22 52.73
N ILE A 466 4.49 4.54 52.09
CA ILE A 466 5.81 4.28 52.64
C ILE A 466 6.78 5.30 52.08
N LYS A 467 7.38 6.11 52.92
CA LYS A 467 8.42 7.06 52.52
C LYS A 467 9.78 6.42 52.62
N CYS A 468 10.60 6.49 51.56
CA CYS A 468 11.99 6.09 51.55
C CYS A 468 12.82 7.17 50.86
N THR A 469 13.95 7.56 51.45
CA THR A 469 14.92 8.38 50.75
C THR A 469 15.74 7.48 49.83
N VAL A 470 15.78 7.80 48.53
CA VAL A 470 16.48 7.02 47.53
C VAL A 470 17.64 7.82 46.93
N LYS A 471 18.74 7.16 46.65
CA LYS A 471 19.95 7.76 46.07
C LYS A 471 20.12 7.33 44.63
N VAL A 472 20.30 8.28 43.71
CA VAL A 472 20.55 7.98 42.31
C VAL A 472 21.97 7.52 42.09
N THR A 473 22.17 6.28 41.63
CA THR A 473 23.49 5.70 41.37
C THR A 473 23.84 5.59 39.90
N GLY A 474 22.85 5.64 39.01
CA GLY A 474 23.09 5.55 37.56
C GLY A 474 22.04 6.28 36.73
N ILE A 475 22.45 6.67 35.54
CA ILE A 475 21.62 7.34 34.56
C ILE A 475 21.52 6.47 33.30
N LEU A 476 20.32 6.27 32.82
CA LEU A 476 20.01 5.47 31.63
C LEU A 476 20.35 6.19 30.32
N LYS A 477 20.74 5.43 29.28
CA LYS A 477 20.93 5.93 27.91
C LYS A 477 19.61 6.26 27.23
N LYS A 478 18.60 5.42 27.42
CA LYS A 478 17.30 5.52 26.76
C LYS A 478 16.38 6.43 27.57
N LYS A 479 15.77 7.41 26.92
CA LYS A 479 14.77 8.28 27.52
C LYS A 479 13.56 7.47 27.99
N THR A 480 13.26 7.52 29.29
CA THR A 480 12.12 6.87 29.93
C THR A 480 11.71 7.65 31.16
N THR A 481 10.46 7.56 31.54
CA THR A 481 9.94 8.10 32.81
C THR A 481 10.03 7.09 33.94
N GLN A 482 10.41 5.84 33.65
CA GLN A 482 10.52 4.77 34.64
C GLN A 482 11.78 4.88 35.48
N VAL A 483 11.66 4.58 36.80
CA VAL A 483 12.75 4.42 37.74
C VAL A 483 12.90 2.94 38.07
N TYR A 484 14.12 2.49 38.13
CA TYR A 484 14.44 1.09 38.44
C TYR A 484 15.01 0.99 39.84
N PHE A 485 14.36 0.17 40.67
CA PHE A 485 14.63 -0.03 42.06
C PHE A 485 15.37 -1.35 42.31
N THR A 486 16.06 -1.47 43.45
CA THR A 486 16.66 -2.76 43.83
C THR A 486 15.61 -3.84 44.00
N LYS A 487 15.99 -5.07 43.70
CA LYS A 487 15.14 -6.22 43.92
C LYS A 487 14.74 -6.39 45.39
N GLU A 488 15.61 -5.97 46.29
CA GLU A 488 15.37 -6.01 47.72
C GLU A 488 14.23 -5.07 48.13
N LEU A 489 14.26 -3.81 47.65
CA LEU A 489 13.18 -2.85 47.90
C LEU A 489 11.86 -3.33 47.28
N CYS A 490 11.91 -3.84 46.06
CA CYS A 490 10.75 -4.41 45.43
C CYS A 490 10.12 -5.57 46.20
N ASN A 491 10.94 -6.46 46.74
CA ASN A 491 10.47 -7.58 47.55
C ASN A 491 9.89 -7.14 48.88
N MET A 492 10.52 -6.18 49.54
CA MET A 492 10.02 -5.62 50.80
C MET A 492 8.65 -4.98 50.64
N LEU A 493 8.49 -4.17 49.62
CA LEU A 493 7.23 -3.45 49.34
C LEU A 493 6.15 -4.40 48.82
N SER A 494 6.48 -5.40 48.02
CA SER A 494 5.51 -6.37 47.49
C SER A 494 4.88 -7.26 48.57
N MET A 495 5.50 -7.38 49.71
CA MET A 495 4.94 -8.04 50.88
C MET A 495 3.60 -7.42 51.32
N ASN A 496 3.43 -6.13 51.12
CA ASN A 496 2.20 -5.42 51.49
C ASN A 496 1.02 -5.72 50.52
N LEU A 497 1.33 -6.19 49.32
CA LEU A 497 0.35 -6.57 48.30
C LEU A 497 0.11 -8.07 48.21
N ASP A 498 1.07 -8.87 48.72
CA ASP A 498 0.87 -10.31 48.81
C ASP A 498 -0.22 -10.55 49.86
N SER A 499 -1.32 -11.14 49.44
CA SER A 499 -2.42 -11.53 50.34
C SER A 499 -1.99 -12.61 51.36
N SER A 500 -0.78 -13.11 51.26
CA SER A 500 -0.14 -13.90 52.27
C SER A 500 0.05 -13.04 53.51
N GLU A 501 -0.72 -13.35 54.51
CA GLU A 501 -0.87 -12.56 55.73
C GLU A 501 0.37 -12.60 56.63
N PHE A 502 1.45 -11.96 56.21
CA PHE A 502 2.55 -11.69 57.12
C PHE A 502 2.13 -10.51 58.02
N ARG A 503 1.75 -10.83 59.24
CA ARG A 503 1.29 -9.85 60.22
C ARG A 503 2.15 -9.96 61.46
N LEU A 504 2.83 -8.89 61.78
CA LEU A 504 3.38 -8.70 63.12
C LEU A 504 2.22 -8.25 64.00
N LEU A 505 1.83 -9.09 64.93
CA LEU A 505 0.77 -8.78 65.89
C LEU A 505 1.44 -8.52 67.26
N TYR A 506 1.08 -7.40 67.81
CA TYR A 506 1.54 -6.98 69.12
C TYR A 506 0.32 -6.97 70.06
N ASP A 507 0.45 -7.75 71.18
CA ASP A 507 -0.54 -7.69 72.24
C ASP A 507 -0.10 -6.65 73.26
N TYR A 508 -0.91 -5.66 73.49
CA TYR A 508 -0.67 -4.66 74.53
C TYR A 508 -1.83 -4.64 75.53
N ASP A 509 -1.51 -4.35 76.79
CA ASP A 509 -2.52 -4.19 77.83
C ASP A 509 -3.14 -2.81 77.75
N VAL A 510 -4.45 -2.75 77.45
CA VAL A 510 -5.21 -1.50 77.57
C VAL A 510 -5.67 -1.38 79.03
N SER A 511 -5.30 -0.29 79.68
CA SER A 511 -5.54 -0.04 81.10
C SER A 511 -7.02 0.14 81.51
N MET A 512 -7.99 -0.25 80.67
CA MET A 512 -9.42 -0.26 80.98
C MET A 512 -10.09 -1.55 80.52
N GLY A 513 -10.00 -2.58 81.40
CA GLY A 513 -10.76 -3.82 81.19
C GLY A 513 -10.07 -4.85 80.31
N ASP A 514 -10.43 -6.12 80.47
CA ASP A 514 -9.85 -7.34 79.88
C ASP A 514 -9.81 -7.43 78.32
N TYR A 515 -9.68 -6.32 77.63
CA TYR A 515 -9.57 -6.31 76.14
C TYR A 515 -8.12 -6.21 75.72
N LYS A 516 -7.58 -7.33 75.21
CA LYS A 516 -6.31 -7.35 74.45
C LYS A 516 -6.53 -6.94 73.03
N ALA A 517 -6.18 -5.73 72.69
CA ALA A 517 -6.23 -5.27 71.32
C ALA A 517 -4.99 -5.79 70.56
N LYS A 518 -5.23 -6.32 69.35
CA LYS A 518 -4.17 -6.80 68.44
C LYS A 518 -3.97 -5.76 67.35
N ARG A 519 -2.79 -5.16 67.31
CA ARG A 519 -2.44 -4.21 66.28
C ARG A 519 -1.58 -4.86 65.20
N LYS A 520 -1.90 -4.64 63.96
CA LYS A 520 -1.17 -5.11 62.79
C LYS A 520 -0.10 -4.07 62.45
N PHE A 521 1.12 -4.54 62.28
CA PHE A 521 2.21 -3.71 61.80
C PHE A 521 2.71 -4.19 60.46
N ILE A 522 3.17 -3.26 59.63
CA ILE A 522 3.84 -3.54 58.38
C ILE A 522 5.33 -3.49 58.57
N PRO A 523 6.09 -4.61 58.43
CA PRO A 523 7.53 -4.60 58.65
C PRO A 523 8.24 -3.89 57.48
N VAL A 524 9.15 -2.97 57.82
CA VAL A 524 10.02 -2.25 56.88
C VAL A 524 11.46 -2.52 57.29
N ILE A 525 12.33 -2.85 56.31
CA ILE A 525 13.74 -3.12 56.60
C ILE A 525 14.45 -1.81 56.95
N ASN A 526 15.10 -1.78 58.10
CA ASN A 526 16.07 -0.76 58.48
C ASN A 526 17.44 -1.41 58.64
N ASN A 527 18.39 -1.00 57.80
CA ASN A 527 19.75 -1.60 57.81
C ASN A 527 20.61 -1.19 59.00
N GLU A 528 20.15 -0.25 59.81
CA GLU A 528 20.83 0.16 61.04
C GLU A 528 20.54 -0.78 62.22
N LEU A 529 19.41 -1.51 62.14
CA LEU A 529 18.99 -2.45 63.18
C LEU A 529 19.66 -3.81 63.04
N LYS A 530 19.87 -4.49 64.14
CA LYS A 530 20.53 -5.79 64.22
C LYS A 530 19.67 -6.80 64.94
N GLY A 531 19.72 -8.06 64.48
CA GLY A 531 19.02 -9.17 65.15
C GLY A 531 17.52 -8.87 65.35
N ASN A 532 17.03 -8.91 66.58
CA ASN A 532 15.65 -8.72 66.97
C ASN A 532 15.32 -7.25 67.36
N GLU A 533 16.19 -6.29 67.06
CA GLU A 533 15.89 -4.87 67.32
C GLU A 533 14.79 -4.41 66.37
N VAL A 534 13.82 -3.67 66.91
CA VAL A 534 12.72 -3.07 66.12
C VAL A 534 12.50 -1.63 66.56
N THR A 535 12.09 -0.76 65.63
CA THR A 535 11.67 0.58 65.93
C THR A 535 10.20 0.78 65.62
N LEU A 536 9.50 1.47 66.51
CA LEU A 536 8.10 1.87 66.37
C LEU A 536 7.98 3.38 66.56
N SER A 537 7.00 4.00 65.90
CA SER A 537 6.70 5.41 66.12
C SER A 537 6.07 5.63 67.48
N LYS A 538 6.51 6.68 68.20
CA LYS A 538 5.89 7.10 69.47
C LYS A 538 4.50 7.65 69.32
N ASN A 539 4.10 8.08 68.11
CA ASN A 539 2.80 8.73 67.87
C ASN A 539 1.67 7.73 67.55
N LEU A 540 1.77 6.51 68.09
CA LEU A 540 0.78 5.43 67.92
C LEU A 540 -0.45 5.60 68.82
N ASN A 541 -0.99 6.82 68.99
CA ASN A 541 -2.24 7.09 69.71
C ASN A 541 -2.42 6.32 71.03
N GLY A 542 -1.40 6.27 71.83
CA GLY A 542 -1.43 5.56 73.13
C GLY A 542 -1.04 4.07 73.07
N ASP A 543 -0.81 3.55 71.86
CA ASP A 543 -0.52 2.12 71.64
C ASP A 543 0.99 1.78 71.58
N TYR A 544 1.85 2.72 71.99
CA TYR A 544 3.29 2.48 72.04
C TYR A 544 3.65 1.65 73.27
N PRO A 545 4.28 0.47 73.11
CA PRO A 545 4.54 -0.42 74.22
C PRO A 545 5.60 0.06 75.18
N GLY A 546 6.35 1.08 74.86
CA GLY A 546 7.52 1.52 75.59
C GLY A 546 8.82 0.92 75.03
N ASP A 547 9.96 1.56 75.37
CA ASP A 547 11.26 1.05 74.99
C ASP A 547 11.62 -0.20 75.85
N GLY A 548 12.35 -1.15 75.26
CA GLY A 548 12.84 -2.36 75.91
C GLY A 548 12.32 -3.63 75.23
N LYS A 549 12.45 -4.74 76.05
CA LYS A 549 12.10 -6.07 75.55
C LYS A 549 10.61 -6.34 75.62
N HIS A 550 10.04 -6.68 74.48
CA HIS A 550 8.64 -7.05 74.38
C HIS A 550 8.46 -8.34 73.58
N LYS A 551 7.36 -9.06 73.79
CA LYS A 551 7.00 -10.25 73.05
C LYS A 551 6.11 -9.85 71.90
N LEU A 552 6.54 -10.12 70.65
CA LEU A 552 5.74 -9.95 69.48
C LEU A 552 5.29 -11.30 68.93
N ARG A 553 4.05 -11.34 68.45
CA ARG A 553 3.51 -12.51 67.78
C ARG A 553 3.60 -12.31 66.26
N ILE A 554 4.28 -13.27 65.62
CA ILE A 554 4.45 -13.29 64.18
C ILE A 554 3.59 -14.42 63.62
N GLN A 555 2.74 -14.15 62.70
CA GLN A 555 1.92 -15.18 62.08
C GLN A 555 2.77 -16.07 61.19
N LYS A 556 2.69 -17.39 61.41
CA LYS A 556 3.31 -18.35 60.50
C LYS A 556 2.55 -18.41 59.18
N LEU A 557 3.32 -18.55 58.10
CA LEU A 557 2.80 -18.81 56.77
C LEU A 557 3.16 -20.24 56.37
N ASP A 558 2.23 -20.94 55.71
CA ASP A 558 2.47 -22.27 55.15
C ASP A 558 3.47 -22.17 53.96
N GLU A 559 3.84 -23.30 53.35
CA GLU A 559 4.71 -23.37 52.18
C GLU A 559 4.19 -22.58 50.98
N ASN A 560 2.90 -22.31 50.94
CA ASN A 560 2.21 -21.54 49.90
C ASN A 560 2.04 -20.09 50.32
N GLY A 561 2.46 -19.70 51.53
CA GLY A 561 2.36 -18.36 52.05
C GLY A 561 0.98 -17.95 52.55
N LYS A 562 0.15 -18.91 52.83
CA LYS A 562 -1.13 -18.70 53.47
C LYS A 562 -0.96 -18.79 54.99
N ALA A 563 -1.71 -17.93 55.70
CA ALA A 563 -1.70 -18.01 57.16
C ALA A 563 -2.12 -19.40 57.64
N ASP A 564 -1.26 -20.03 58.38
CA ASP A 564 -1.44 -21.39 58.92
C ASP A 564 -2.27 -21.40 60.23
N GLY A 565 -2.56 -20.20 60.74
CA GLY A 565 -3.30 -20.04 62.00
C GLY A 565 -2.40 -20.06 63.25
N ASP A 566 -1.19 -20.50 63.12
CA ASP A 566 -0.23 -20.52 64.19
C ASP A 566 0.61 -19.23 64.29
N TYR A 567 0.98 -18.86 65.48
CA TYR A 567 1.83 -17.71 65.74
C TYR A 567 3.12 -18.18 66.42
N VAL A 568 4.24 -17.52 66.08
CA VAL A 568 5.51 -17.62 66.82
C VAL A 568 5.62 -16.38 67.72
N GLU A 569 5.93 -16.61 68.99
CA GLU A 569 6.29 -15.52 69.89
C GLU A 569 7.80 -15.31 69.86
N GLU A 570 8.19 -14.08 69.48
CA GLU A 570 9.61 -13.67 69.50
C GLU A 570 9.79 -12.53 70.48
N GLU A 571 10.91 -12.58 71.26
CA GLU A 571 11.32 -11.46 72.09
C GLU A 571 12.06 -10.45 71.21
N MET A 572 11.56 -9.22 71.16
CA MET A 572 12.11 -8.11 70.42
C MET A 572 12.50 -6.97 71.35
N GLU A 573 13.57 -6.27 71.00
CA GLU A 573 13.98 -5.06 71.64
C GLU A 573 13.40 -3.86 70.89
N VAL A 574 12.41 -3.21 71.52
CA VAL A 574 11.74 -2.03 70.92
C VAL A 574 12.53 -0.79 71.25
N LEU A 575 12.96 -0.09 70.20
CA LEU A 575 13.66 1.18 70.29
C LEU A 575 12.73 2.30 69.82
N SER A 576 12.60 3.35 70.59
CA SER A 576 11.74 4.48 70.20
C SER A 576 12.37 5.31 69.08
N LYS A 577 11.61 5.57 68.03
CA LYS A 577 11.97 6.54 67.01
C LYS A 577 11.23 7.85 67.24
N LYS A 578 11.92 8.95 67.28
CA LYS A 578 11.35 10.28 67.27
C LYS A 578 10.90 10.64 65.81
N ASN A 579 9.92 9.95 65.31
CA ASN A 579 9.33 10.34 64.05
C ASN A 579 7.86 10.74 64.22
N GLU A 580 7.48 11.79 63.56
CA GLU A 580 6.16 12.40 63.62
C GLU A 580 5.07 11.58 62.88
N ASP A 581 5.42 10.44 62.29
CA ASP A 581 4.49 9.60 61.55
C ASP A 581 3.74 8.62 62.45
N SER A 582 2.42 8.79 62.50
CA SER A 582 1.48 7.96 63.29
C SER A 582 1.13 6.61 62.61
N ARG A 583 1.97 6.10 61.77
CA ARG A 583 1.65 4.94 60.91
C ARG A 583 1.98 3.59 61.57
N ASN A 584 1.25 2.56 61.13
CA ASN A 584 1.40 1.18 61.57
C ASN A 584 2.63 0.49 60.97
N PHE A 585 3.78 1.18 60.89
CA PHE A 585 5.03 0.58 60.42
C PHE A 585 5.90 0.15 61.62
N MET A 586 6.55 -1.03 61.44
CA MET A 586 7.56 -1.51 62.31
C MET A 586 8.87 -1.65 61.50
N GLU A 587 9.86 -0.84 61.83
CA GLU A 587 11.18 -1.06 61.24
C GLU A 587 11.84 -2.26 61.92
N VAL A 588 12.37 -3.17 61.11
CA VAL A 588 13.00 -4.42 61.57
C VAL A 588 14.36 -4.60 60.93
N SER A 589 15.23 -5.36 61.57
CA SER A 589 16.49 -5.69 60.93
C SER A 589 16.32 -6.54 59.68
N ARG A 590 17.26 -6.46 58.73
CA ARG A 590 17.27 -7.26 57.51
C ARG A 590 17.25 -8.78 57.83
N GLU A 591 17.99 -9.22 58.86
CA GLU A 591 18.03 -10.63 59.28
C GLU A 591 16.67 -11.10 59.77
N PHE A 592 16.02 -10.28 60.61
CA PHE A 592 14.67 -10.56 61.07
C PHE A 592 13.65 -10.64 59.97
N PHE A 593 13.69 -9.67 59.04
CA PHE A 593 12.76 -9.65 57.89
C PHE A 593 12.83 -10.95 57.10
N TYR A 594 14.04 -11.37 56.65
CA TYR A 594 14.21 -12.56 55.84
C TYR A 594 14.10 -13.88 56.60
N LYS A 595 14.14 -13.88 57.92
CA LYS A 595 13.83 -15.06 58.74
C LYS A 595 12.38 -15.49 58.57
N TYR A 596 11.47 -14.53 58.44
CA TYR A 596 10.03 -14.79 58.37
C TYR A 596 9.43 -14.57 56.98
N TYR A 597 10.07 -13.81 56.11
CA TYR A 597 9.62 -13.56 54.76
C TYR A 597 10.59 -14.07 53.71
N SER A 598 10.10 -14.94 52.85
CA SER A 598 10.85 -15.41 51.67
C SER A 598 10.10 -15.06 50.41
N PRO A 599 10.69 -14.27 49.50
CA PRO A 599 10.07 -13.97 48.24
C PRO A 599 9.77 -15.22 47.44
N LYS A 600 8.54 -15.36 46.96
CA LYS A 600 8.10 -16.62 46.36
C LYS A 600 8.44 -16.75 44.89
N TYR A 601 8.56 -15.64 44.16
CA TYR A 601 8.81 -15.60 42.72
C TYR A 601 7.95 -16.61 41.91
N LEU A 602 6.67 -16.75 42.28
CA LEU A 602 5.75 -17.64 41.63
C LEU A 602 5.26 -17.08 40.30
N GLN A 603 5.31 -15.78 40.16
CA GLN A 603 4.90 -15.02 39.01
C GLN A 603 6.01 -14.08 38.53
N ALA A 604 5.98 -13.70 37.26
CA ALA A 604 6.84 -12.65 36.74
C ALA A 604 6.03 -11.78 35.77
N SER A 605 6.39 -10.51 35.67
CA SER A 605 5.84 -9.57 34.69
C SER A 605 6.69 -9.58 33.44
N VAL A 606 6.05 -9.79 32.30
CA VAL A 606 6.66 -9.74 30.97
C VAL A 606 6.17 -8.47 30.27
N TYR A 607 7.09 -7.56 29.95
CA TYR A 607 6.82 -6.33 29.24
C TYR A 607 7.09 -6.50 27.75
N ILE A 608 6.10 -6.15 26.93
CA ILE A 608 6.13 -6.34 25.49
C ILE A 608 6.30 -5.02 24.77
N ALA A 609 6.93 -5.05 23.61
CA ALA A 609 7.22 -3.85 22.79
C ALA A 609 5.96 -3.07 22.38
N ASN A 610 4.89 -3.77 22.08
CA ASN A 610 3.61 -3.16 21.71
C ASN A 610 2.45 -4.11 21.98
N TYR A 611 1.32 -3.55 22.42
CA TYR A 611 0.08 -4.27 22.72
C TYR A 611 -0.43 -5.16 21.57
N ALA A 612 -0.25 -4.75 20.31
CA ALA A 612 -0.62 -5.53 19.13
C ALA A 612 0.02 -6.93 19.06
N LYS A 613 1.08 -7.19 19.84
CA LYS A 613 1.77 -8.48 19.88
C LYS A 613 1.36 -9.37 21.05
N THR A 614 0.42 -8.90 21.88
CA THR A 614 -0.07 -9.64 23.06
C THR A 614 -0.48 -11.07 22.70
N ASP A 615 -1.34 -11.27 21.70
CA ASP A 615 -1.80 -12.63 21.30
C ASP A 615 -0.66 -13.56 20.86
N TYR A 616 0.32 -12.99 20.15
CA TYR A 616 1.47 -13.75 19.70
C TYR A 616 2.30 -14.23 20.89
N ILE A 617 2.53 -13.35 21.85
CA ILE A 617 3.36 -13.64 23.04
C ILE A 617 2.60 -14.57 23.98
N LEU A 618 1.32 -14.36 24.25
CA LEU A 618 0.49 -15.27 25.05
C LEU A 618 0.57 -16.70 24.50
N LYS A 619 0.35 -16.90 23.19
CA LYS A 619 0.47 -18.22 22.56
C LYS A 619 1.87 -18.83 22.66
N LYS A 620 2.92 -18.01 22.60
CA LYS A 620 4.31 -18.48 22.73
C LYS A 620 4.63 -18.91 24.16
N LEU A 621 4.25 -18.10 25.15
CA LEU A 621 4.42 -18.41 26.57
C LEU A 621 3.64 -19.68 26.96
N GLU A 622 2.41 -19.80 26.49
CA GLU A 622 1.58 -20.99 26.76
C GLU A 622 2.19 -22.27 26.18
N LYS A 623 2.76 -22.23 24.99
CA LYS A 623 3.49 -23.35 24.36
C LYS A 623 4.81 -23.65 25.10
N SER A 624 5.40 -22.67 25.75
CA SER A 624 6.63 -22.83 26.55
C SER A 624 6.38 -23.31 27.97
N GLY A 625 5.14 -23.64 28.34
CA GLY A 625 4.80 -24.23 29.65
C GLY A 625 4.40 -23.22 30.74
N TYR A 626 4.02 -22.00 30.33
CA TYR A 626 3.53 -20.99 31.26
C TYR A 626 2.03 -20.75 31.11
N TYR A 627 1.34 -20.42 32.19
CA TYR A 627 0.11 -19.67 32.17
C TYR A 627 0.46 -18.20 31.99
N ALA A 628 -0.18 -17.52 31.05
CA ALA A 628 0.11 -16.13 30.77
C ALA A 628 -1.21 -15.34 30.63
N VAL A 629 -1.31 -14.23 31.33
CA VAL A 629 -2.51 -13.37 31.33
C VAL A 629 -2.08 -11.93 31.10
N SER A 630 -2.68 -11.26 30.11
CA SER A 630 -2.57 -9.81 30.02
C SER A 630 -3.47 -9.20 31.10
N THR A 631 -2.86 -8.57 32.10
CA THR A 631 -3.55 -7.92 33.22
C THR A 631 -4.49 -6.85 32.72
N TYR A 632 -4.08 -6.10 31.69
CA TYR A 632 -4.88 -5.09 31.02
C TYR A 632 -6.15 -5.68 30.39
N ARG A 633 -6.06 -6.82 29.68
CA ARG A 633 -7.21 -7.52 29.08
C ARG A 633 -8.11 -8.19 30.09
N ALA A 634 -7.55 -8.73 31.17
CA ALA A 634 -8.34 -9.37 32.22
C ALA A 634 -9.32 -8.41 32.87
N GLY A 635 -8.93 -7.14 32.92
CA GLY A 635 -9.81 -6.08 33.39
C GLY A 635 -10.90 -5.63 32.41
N ALA A 636 -10.74 -5.91 31.11
CA ALA A 636 -11.66 -5.44 30.06
C ALA A 636 -12.90 -6.35 29.83
N THR A 637 -13.31 -7.15 30.81
CA THR A 637 -14.32 -8.20 30.64
C THR A 637 -15.77 -7.68 30.51
N SER A 638 -16.08 -6.44 30.82
CA SER A 638 -17.41 -5.87 30.65
C SER A 638 -17.48 -5.03 29.37
N LYS A 639 -17.79 -5.66 28.24
CA LYS A 639 -18.19 -4.94 27.02
C LYS A 639 -19.52 -4.24 27.28
N SER A 640 -19.54 -2.91 27.35
CA SER A 640 -20.79 -2.17 27.29
C SER A 640 -21.25 -2.07 25.83
N ASP A 641 -22.56 -2.15 25.59
CA ASP A 641 -23.18 -2.02 24.25
C ASP A 641 -22.75 -0.72 23.54
N THR A 642 -22.53 0.34 24.30
CA THR A 642 -22.02 1.62 23.78
C THR A 642 -20.63 1.53 23.14
N LYS A 643 -19.75 0.66 23.63
CA LYS A 643 -18.39 0.49 23.07
C LYS A 643 -18.40 -0.32 21.78
N GLU A 644 -19.28 -1.31 21.69
CA GLU A 644 -19.47 -2.06 20.45
C GLU A 644 -20.06 -1.17 19.35
N GLN A 645 -20.98 -0.28 19.69
CA GLN A 645 -21.50 0.73 18.76
C GLN A 645 -20.41 1.70 18.29
N GLN A 646 -19.58 2.22 19.18
CA GLN A 646 -18.46 3.09 18.80
C GLN A 646 -17.46 2.38 17.88
N ARG A 647 -17.15 1.11 18.12
CA ARG A 647 -16.32 0.29 17.25
C ARG A 647 -16.91 0.16 15.85
N LEU A 648 -18.21 -0.15 15.75
CA LEU A 648 -18.90 -0.26 14.47
C LEU A 648 -18.89 1.08 13.69
N VAL A 649 -19.08 2.20 14.38
CA VAL A 649 -19.02 3.54 13.76
C VAL A 649 -17.62 3.81 13.18
N ILE A 650 -16.56 3.55 13.91
CA ILE A 650 -15.20 3.78 13.42
C ILE A 650 -14.84 2.84 12.26
N ILE A 651 -15.22 1.56 12.36
CA ILE A 651 -15.07 0.62 11.25
C ILE A 651 -15.84 1.15 10.03
N GLY A 652 -17.05 1.66 10.23
CA GLY A 652 -17.86 2.28 9.18
C GLY A 652 -17.16 3.48 8.54
N ILE A 653 -16.61 4.40 9.33
CA ILE A 653 -15.89 5.59 8.83
C ILE A 653 -14.65 5.20 8.04
N CYS A 654 -13.81 4.29 8.56
CA CYS A 654 -12.61 3.84 7.85
C CYS A 654 -12.95 3.09 6.56
N THR A 655 -13.98 2.24 6.58
CA THR A 655 -14.44 1.51 5.40
C THR A 655 -15.03 2.47 4.36
N ALA A 656 -15.86 3.44 4.78
CA ALA A 656 -16.37 4.48 3.91
C ALA A 656 -15.22 5.31 3.29
N GLY A 657 -14.21 5.66 4.08
CA GLY A 657 -13.00 6.34 3.61
C GLY A 657 -12.28 5.55 2.51
N LEU A 658 -12.10 4.24 2.69
CA LEU A 658 -11.50 3.37 1.67
C LEU A 658 -12.35 3.31 0.39
N VAL A 659 -13.68 3.25 0.51
CA VAL A 659 -14.59 3.25 -0.65
C VAL A 659 -14.53 4.58 -1.39
N VAL A 660 -14.57 5.71 -0.66
CA VAL A 660 -14.45 7.05 -1.26
C VAL A 660 -13.11 7.20 -1.98
N MET A 661 -12.01 6.77 -1.36
CA MET A 661 -10.69 6.79 -1.98
C MET A 661 -10.61 5.90 -3.22
N PHE A 662 -11.28 4.74 -3.21
CA PHE A 662 -11.37 3.85 -4.37
C PHE A 662 -12.10 4.52 -5.53
N ILE A 663 -13.27 5.11 -5.27
CA ILE A 663 -14.08 5.80 -6.29
C ILE A 663 -13.33 7.02 -6.85
N ALA A 664 -12.77 7.86 -5.97
CA ALA A 664 -11.99 9.02 -6.38
C ALA A 664 -10.75 8.60 -7.18
N GLY A 665 -10.02 7.60 -6.71
CA GLY A 665 -8.86 7.02 -7.40
C GLY A 665 -9.22 6.49 -8.78
N PHE A 666 -10.31 5.73 -8.88
CA PHE A 666 -10.83 5.22 -10.15
C PHE A 666 -11.18 6.35 -11.14
N LEU A 667 -11.91 7.38 -10.68
CA LEU A 667 -12.33 8.50 -11.55
C LEU A 667 -11.13 9.30 -12.07
N ILE A 668 -10.15 9.59 -11.19
CA ILE A 668 -8.96 10.35 -11.56
C ILE A 668 -8.09 9.54 -12.52
N LEU A 669 -7.79 8.29 -12.20
CA LEU A 669 -7.00 7.42 -13.08
C LEU A 669 -7.68 7.24 -14.45
N ARG A 670 -8.99 7.05 -14.45
CA ARG A 670 -9.76 6.98 -15.68
C ARG A 670 -9.66 8.28 -16.51
N ALA A 671 -9.82 9.43 -15.86
CA ALA A 671 -9.67 10.73 -16.51
C ALA A 671 -8.26 10.90 -17.11
N MET A 672 -7.23 10.54 -16.37
CA MET A 672 -5.85 10.58 -16.86
C MET A 672 -5.64 9.65 -18.07
N MET A 673 -6.19 8.43 -18.03
CA MET A 673 -6.09 7.49 -19.17
C MET A 673 -6.83 7.98 -20.42
N THR A 674 -7.91 8.77 -20.27
CA THR A 674 -8.63 9.30 -21.44
C THR A 674 -7.78 10.24 -22.30
N LEU A 675 -6.70 10.80 -21.75
CA LEU A 675 -5.73 11.57 -22.53
C LEU A 675 -5.04 10.73 -23.62
N ASN A 676 -4.96 9.41 -23.43
CA ASN A 676 -4.33 8.47 -24.37
C ASN A 676 -5.28 7.95 -25.46
N VAL A 677 -6.55 8.31 -25.43
CA VAL A 677 -7.55 7.74 -26.36
C VAL A 677 -7.16 7.96 -27.82
N LYS A 678 -6.62 9.13 -28.15
CA LYS A 678 -6.16 9.43 -29.53
C LYS A 678 -5.08 8.44 -29.98
N GLU A 679 -4.11 8.14 -29.14
CA GLU A 679 -3.03 7.21 -29.45
C GLU A 679 -3.57 5.78 -29.66
N TYR A 680 -4.51 5.36 -28.81
CA TYR A 680 -5.19 4.06 -28.96
C TYR A 680 -5.98 3.94 -30.26
N ILE A 681 -6.63 5.03 -30.68
CA ILE A 681 -7.32 5.08 -31.97
C ILE A 681 -6.30 4.92 -33.11
N VAL A 682 -5.17 5.61 -33.05
CA VAL A 682 -4.08 5.47 -34.04
C VAL A 682 -3.58 4.03 -34.12
N PHE A 683 -3.31 3.40 -33.00
CA PHE A 683 -2.89 1.99 -32.97
C PHE A 683 -3.93 1.05 -33.60
N ARG A 684 -5.21 1.31 -33.37
CA ARG A 684 -6.31 0.54 -34.00
C ARG A 684 -6.34 0.72 -35.49
N PHE A 685 -6.15 1.94 -35.96
CA PHE A 685 -6.11 2.29 -37.40
C PHE A 685 -4.91 1.63 -38.10
N ILE A 686 -3.77 1.52 -37.44
CA ILE A 686 -2.60 0.83 -37.98
C ILE A 686 -2.82 -0.71 -38.06
N GLY A 687 -3.88 -1.23 -37.39
CA GLY A 687 -4.22 -2.65 -37.40
C GLY A 687 -3.66 -3.42 -36.18
N MET A 688 -3.32 -2.74 -35.10
CA MET A 688 -2.86 -3.40 -33.88
C MET A 688 -3.99 -4.20 -33.23
N LYS A 689 -3.70 -5.44 -32.80
CA LYS A 689 -4.66 -6.34 -32.15
C LYS A 689 -5.19 -5.73 -30.84
N LYS A 690 -6.50 -5.84 -30.62
CA LYS A 690 -7.15 -5.43 -29.35
C LYS A 690 -6.49 -6.06 -28.13
N GLY A 691 -6.04 -7.33 -28.26
CA GLY A 691 -5.34 -8.05 -27.20
C GLY A 691 -4.05 -7.37 -26.74
N VAL A 692 -3.25 -6.88 -27.69
CA VAL A 692 -2.00 -6.15 -27.40
C VAL A 692 -2.30 -4.84 -26.69
N LEU A 693 -3.25 -4.06 -27.18
CA LEU A 693 -3.66 -2.78 -26.58
C LEU A 693 -4.15 -2.94 -25.12
N ARG A 694 -4.97 -3.96 -24.87
CA ARG A 694 -5.41 -4.27 -23.50
C ARG A 694 -4.21 -4.60 -22.58
N ARG A 695 -3.27 -5.40 -23.06
CA ARG A 695 -2.07 -5.76 -22.29
C ARG A 695 -1.18 -4.54 -22.01
N ILE A 696 -1.05 -3.60 -22.93
CA ILE A 696 -0.33 -2.33 -22.70
C ILE A 696 -0.91 -1.62 -21.48
N ASN A 697 -2.24 -1.43 -21.42
CA ASN A 697 -2.91 -0.78 -20.29
C ASN A 697 -2.69 -1.49 -18.96
N TYR A 698 -2.83 -2.82 -18.93
CA TYR A 698 -2.65 -3.57 -17.69
C TYR A 698 -1.20 -3.55 -17.22
N ILE A 699 -0.23 -3.69 -18.13
CA ILE A 699 1.19 -3.69 -17.77
C ILE A 699 1.62 -2.30 -17.30
N GLU A 700 1.21 -1.24 -17.98
CA GLU A 700 1.54 0.13 -17.63
C GLU A 700 1.02 0.49 -16.23
N LEU A 701 -0.27 0.27 -15.96
CA LEU A 701 -0.85 0.49 -14.62
C LEU A 701 -0.26 -0.43 -13.56
N ALA A 702 0.07 -1.68 -13.88
CA ALA A 702 0.71 -2.60 -12.95
C ALA A 702 2.11 -2.10 -12.53
N ILE A 703 2.90 -1.57 -13.46
CA ILE A 703 4.21 -0.99 -13.16
C ILE A 703 4.07 0.20 -12.21
N TYR A 704 3.17 1.15 -12.53
CA TYR A 704 2.93 2.31 -11.66
C TYR A 704 2.43 1.89 -10.28
N CYS A 705 1.53 0.90 -10.20
CA CYS A 705 0.98 0.36 -8.96
C CYS A 705 2.08 -0.27 -8.08
N VAL A 706 2.94 -1.10 -8.67
CA VAL A 706 4.03 -1.76 -7.93
C VAL A 706 5.01 -0.72 -7.40
N ILE A 707 5.44 0.23 -8.23
CA ILE A 707 6.34 1.31 -7.80
C ILE A 707 5.69 2.11 -6.66
N ALA A 708 4.42 2.48 -6.79
CA ALA A 708 3.70 3.24 -5.79
C ALA A 708 3.58 2.50 -4.45
N MET A 709 3.25 1.21 -4.47
CA MET A 709 3.17 0.39 -3.27
C MET A 709 4.54 0.26 -2.58
N VAL A 710 5.61 0.02 -3.36
CA VAL A 710 6.97 -0.08 -2.81
C VAL A 710 7.39 1.24 -2.16
N VAL A 711 7.17 2.37 -2.84
CA VAL A 711 7.49 3.70 -2.30
C VAL A 711 6.68 4.00 -1.04
N ALA A 712 5.39 3.68 -1.01
CA ALA A 712 4.54 3.86 0.17
C ALA A 712 5.03 3.02 1.36
N LEU A 713 5.43 1.76 1.13
CA LEU A 713 5.99 0.89 2.18
C LEU A 713 7.35 1.38 2.68
N VAL A 714 8.23 1.83 1.78
CA VAL A 714 9.53 2.40 2.13
C VAL A 714 9.34 3.68 2.94
N LEU A 715 8.43 4.56 2.52
CA LEU A 715 8.10 5.79 3.25
C LEU A 715 7.56 5.48 4.65
N ALA A 716 6.64 4.53 4.78
CA ALA A 716 6.13 4.08 6.07
C ALA A 716 7.25 3.52 6.97
N PHE A 717 8.19 2.77 6.39
CA PHE A 717 9.36 2.24 7.11
C PHE A 717 10.30 3.36 7.59
N ILE A 718 10.60 4.34 6.74
CA ILE A 718 11.45 5.51 7.09
C ILE A 718 10.78 6.31 8.21
N LEU A 719 9.48 6.62 8.11
CA LEU A 719 8.74 7.37 9.13
C LEU A 719 8.69 6.61 10.45
N ARG A 720 8.60 5.28 10.42
CA ARG A 720 8.70 4.44 11.60
C ARG A 720 10.09 4.54 12.26
N LEU A 721 11.18 4.50 11.48
CA LEU A 721 12.55 4.67 11.99
C LEU A 721 12.77 6.06 12.56
N ALA A 722 12.16 7.08 11.98
CA ALA A 722 12.18 8.46 12.48
C ALA A 722 11.35 8.65 13.76
N GLY A 723 10.66 7.62 14.24
CA GLY A 723 9.89 7.68 15.49
C GLY A 723 8.60 8.47 15.40
N VAL A 724 8.01 8.63 14.20
CA VAL A 724 6.69 9.27 14.05
C VAL A 724 5.63 8.37 14.70
N GLY A 725 5.16 8.78 15.89
CA GLY A 725 4.33 7.96 16.77
C GLY A 725 3.13 7.31 16.08
N PHE A 726 2.34 8.11 15.34
CA PHE A 726 1.17 7.63 14.59
C PHE A 726 1.50 6.48 13.60
N ILE A 727 2.56 6.62 12.80
CA ILE A 727 2.96 5.59 11.83
C ILE A 727 3.53 4.37 12.56
N THR A 728 4.28 4.59 13.64
CA THR A 728 4.81 3.52 14.48
C THR A 728 3.68 2.65 15.03
N ASP A 729 2.63 3.28 15.57
CA ASP A 729 1.46 2.58 16.10
C ASP A 729 0.74 1.78 15.03
N ILE A 730 0.42 2.38 13.90
CA ILE A 730 -0.24 1.70 12.78
C ILE A 730 0.58 0.49 12.31
N THR A 731 1.90 0.64 12.14
CA THR A 731 2.75 -0.44 11.61
C THR A 731 2.82 -1.66 12.53
N TRP A 732 2.61 -1.51 13.83
CA TRP A 732 2.53 -2.63 14.77
C TRP A 732 1.33 -3.55 14.49
N TYR A 733 0.23 -2.98 14.00
CA TYR A 733 -1.01 -3.72 13.67
C TYR A 733 -0.98 -4.37 12.29
N TYR A 734 0.05 -4.09 11.46
CA TYR A 734 0.19 -4.76 10.17
C TYR A 734 0.63 -6.22 10.37
N ARG A 735 -0.33 -7.12 10.14
CA ARG A 735 -0.12 -8.58 10.06
C ARG A 735 -0.04 -9.02 8.61
N PHE A 736 0.36 -10.24 8.32
CA PHE A 736 0.44 -10.78 6.95
C PHE A 736 -0.86 -10.57 6.16
N GLY A 737 -2.02 -10.88 6.76
CA GLY A 737 -3.33 -10.65 6.13
C GLY A 737 -3.60 -9.16 5.80
N THR A 738 -3.15 -8.24 6.66
CA THR A 738 -3.31 -6.79 6.43
C THR A 738 -2.50 -6.32 5.23
N TYR A 739 -1.25 -6.83 5.06
CA TYR A 739 -0.45 -6.55 3.86
C TYR A 739 -1.12 -7.10 2.59
N ILE A 740 -1.72 -8.28 2.66
CA ILE A 740 -2.49 -8.85 1.54
C ILE A 740 -3.67 -7.93 1.19
N CYS A 741 -4.44 -7.47 2.17
CA CYS A 741 -5.55 -6.53 1.94
C CYS A 741 -5.07 -5.24 1.27
N PHE A 742 -3.96 -4.67 1.73
CA PHE A 742 -3.35 -3.48 1.13
C PHE A 742 -2.95 -3.71 -0.34
N VAL A 743 -2.28 -4.82 -0.63
CA VAL A 743 -1.87 -5.17 -2.00
C VAL A 743 -3.08 -5.40 -2.90
N LEU A 744 -4.07 -6.18 -2.42
CA LEU A 744 -5.29 -6.47 -3.18
C LEU A 744 -6.11 -5.21 -3.47
N TYR A 745 -6.22 -4.28 -2.52
CA TYR A 745 -6.91 -3.01 -2.72
C TYR A 745 -6.31 -2.20 -3.89
N ASN A 746 -4.98 -2.04 -3.91
CA ASN A 746 -4.30 -1.28 -4.95
C ASN A 746 -4.35 -1.99 -6.32
N ILE A 747 -4.17 -3.30 -6.36
CA ILE A 747 -4.30 -4.10 -7.58
C ILE A 747 -5.72 -4.02 -8.14
N LEU A 748 -6.73 -4.15 -7.28
CA LEU A 748 -8.14 -4.08 -7.68
C LEU A 748 -8.48 -2.71 -8.28
N LEU A 749 -8.01 -1.62 -7.66
CA LEU A 749 -8.19 -0.27 -8.19
C LEU A 749 -7.63 -0.13 -9.61
N CYS A 750 -6.39 -0.57 -9.82
CA CYS A 750 -5.75 -0.51 -11.14
C CYS A 750 -6.44 -1.42 -12.17
N ALA A 751 -6.83 -2.64 -11.77
CA ALA A 751 -7.51 -3.58 -12.65
C ALA A 751 -8.89 -3.08 -13.09
N VAL A 752 -9.70 -2.55 -12.16
CA VAL A 752 -11.02 -1.97 -12.47
C VAL A 752 -10.88 -0.74 -13.36
N THR A 753 -9.85 0.09 -13.12
CA THR A 753 -9.58 1.27 -13.97
C THR A 753 -9.22 0.86 -15.38
N ALA A 754 -8.33 -0.13 -15.56
CA ALA A 754 -7.95 -0.64 -16.88
C ALA A 754 -9.14 -1.26 -17.62
N MET A 755 -9.98 -2.04 -16.91
CA MET A 755 -11.21 -2.60 -17.51
C MET A 755 -12.18 -1.50 -17.95
N GLY A 756 -12.41 -0.50 -17.10
CA GLY A 756 -13.29 0.64 -17.41
C GLY A 756 -12.79 1.45 -18.61
N PHE A 757 -11.48 1.70 -18.71
CA PHE A 757 -10.87 2.36 -19.83
C PHE A 757 -10.97 1.54 -21.13
N ASN A 758 -10.65 0.26 -21.09
CA ASN A 758 -10.78 -0.63 -22.25
C ASN A 758 -12.22 -0.70 -22.77
N HIS A 759 -13.22 -0.67 -21.87
CA HIS A 759 -14.62 -0.62 -22.26
C HIS A 759 -14.99 0.73 -22.89
N TYR A 760 -14.50 1.84 -22.37
CA TYR A 760 -14.70 3.17 -22.90
C TYR A 760 -14.13 3.31 -24.32
N VAL A 761 -12.89 2.85 -24.55
CA VAL A 761 -12.24 2.86 -25.88
C VAL A 761 -13.05 2.02 -26.88
N LYS A 762 -13.55 0.84 -26.44
CA LYS A 762 -14.39 -0.01 -27.29
C LYS A 762 -15.64 0.73 -27.75
N ARG A 763 -16.36 1.44 -26.89
CA ARG A 763 -17.57 2.20 -27.26
C ARG A 763 -17.29 3.32 -28.25
N ARG A 764 -16.20 4.08 -28.03
CA ARG A 764 -15.82 5.18 -28.95
C ARG A 764 -15.40 4.70 -30.32
N PHE A 765 -14.95 3.47 -30.44
CA PHE A 765 -14.54 2.90 -31.73
C PHE A 765 -15.73 2.42 -32.59
N HIS A 766 -16.87 2.16 -31.95
CA HIS A 766 -18.11 1.76 -32.64
C HIS A 766 -19.03 2.95 -32.95
N GLN A 767 -18.76 4.12 -32.39
CA GLN A 767 -19.40 5.40 -32.75
C GLN A 767 -18.59 6.11 -33.84
#